data_9c6c32a0089c3cab5eeb2414cd170337
#
_entry.id   9c6c32a0089c3cab5eeb2414cd170337
#
_cell.length_a   1.000
_cell.length_b   1.000
_cell.length_c   1.000
_cell.angle_alpha   90.00
_cell.angle_beta   90.00
_cell.angle_gamma   90.00
#
_symmetry.space_group_name_H-M   'P 1'
#
loop_
_entity.id
_entity.type
_entity.pdbx_description
1 polymer ?
#
loop_
_entity_poly.entity_id
_entity_poly.type
_entity_poly.pdbx_seq_one_letter_code
_entity_poly.pdbx_strand_id
1 'polypeptide(L)'
;MGYTEFNGYQNGSSGQYTIHLNCTYSSNGSNANTSNVYMTLSFMRSDYSSYWYNETGSAYVEFWCDGQHYKENFNINLNYNAGQWYQIGPGHTFVVPHNNDGTKSCEVRAYAYIGIAPDNVVVDAHTLTLDRIPRYANFTTGVDNRTMTSARIKWSADAHISEGQYYLDGQTTAASITTNGTSGTFTVSGLQPNTSYNVKIRLKRSDSGLWTEKTASFTTLAGASIGSVPAWTLPAAAGSITLNISNPGKGYIRLFFYTNVGGTVSSNVVVKTLSGIISGNTTLSFTEAEVNQFYAKAPNSAAGKYCVYVRTYASQANANNNTSSLSTTQSSWGAFTIVSSDATKPAVSASMLSVYDNNNAYGYFTTPDNTRFVQSLSAVCAKVAAAATAKKSASIPAKAYKITFNGRTESQLDVNSVASFGLAPTAQTYSVTLTVTDSRGFANSVSKNITVYQYFEPSGNITLKRQNDFEAPTTLAFSGTYAVVNNQNTIKSIQYRYGETIAAKDAAAWTDITAKATVAEGKINIPAFSVGNFEINKTYEFEVQMSDDKNTILRNRTLTQGVPILSISNNGRVGINCLPTDSAAITNSSTRLQVNGAVKAYSFNGMRGIATSTGTASDEYAASSKLTNSLNSSLTKLDNNLKSIGKTLFPVGSIFFTTKNTNPGTFIGGTWVAWGSGRVPVGVNTSNGNFNTPEKTGGASSHSHTVNAHSHSTPSHRHGFTVGWYDWYASAAGITSYASSKGKFQTASDSGVFANSLYGGNISVNGALTNWATTHNPTIYKSDGDTTAVSAGNTGNSSPATNSQSNLQPYITCYMWKRTA
;
A
#
# COMPACT_ATOMS: atom_id res chain seq x y z
N MET A 1 -44.97 -29.19 54.72
CA MET A 1 -46.20 -29.61 54.02
C MET A 1 -47.34 -29.39 55.06
N GLY A 2 -48.20 -28.44 54.74
CA GLY A 2 -49.35 -28.15 55.58
C GLY A 2 -50.58 -28.88 55.03
N TYR A 3 -51.55 -29.09 55.98
CA TYR A 3 -52.84 -29.66 55.66
C TYR A 3 -53.91 -28.87 56.37
N THR A 4 -54.98 -28.61 55.66
CA THR A 4 -56.19 -27.96 56.19
C THR A 4 -57.41 -28.58 55.58
N GLU A 5 -58.43 -28.70 56.33
CA GLU A 5 -59.72 -29.35 55.92
C GLU A 5 -60.85 -28.31 56.13
N PHE A 6 -61.73 -28.19 55.19
CA PHE A 6 -62.89 -27.36 55.27
C PHE A 6 -64.18 -28.18 55.08
N ASN A 7 -65.16 -27.95 55.90
CA ASN A 7 -66.46 -28.66 55.80
C ASN A 7 -67.30 -28.11 54.66
N GLY A 8 -67.94 -28.96 53.95
CA GLY A 8 -68.94 -28.65 52.97
C GLY A 8 -70.31 -29.21 53.26
N TYR A 9 -71.24 -28.99 52.40
CA TYR A 9 -72.61 -29.48 52.48
C TYR A 9 -73.11 -29.95 51.12
N GLN A 10 -74.14 -30.80 51.16
CA GLN A 10 -74.89 -31.16 49.98
C GLN A 10 -76.05 -30.19 49.84
N ASN A 11 -76.22 -29.53 48.70
CA ASN A 11 -77.35 -28.64 48.49
C ASN A 11 -78.67 -29.49 48.34
N GLY A 12 -79.61 -29.30 49.25
CA GLY A 12 -80.96 -29.93 49.20
C GLY A 12 -81.12 -31.22 50.06
N SER A 13 -80.17 -31.64 50.82
CA SER A 13 -80.28 -32.86 51.68
C SER A 13 -79.88 -32.62 53.15
N SER A 14 -80.60 -33.14 54.08
CA SER A 14 -80.32 -33.01 55.48
C SER A 14 -79.38 -34.16 55.99
N GLY A 15 -78.18 -33.77 56.38
CA GLY A 15 -77.36 -34.43 57.41
C GLY A 15 -76.78 -35.80 57.12
N GLN A 16 -76.92 -36.40 55.96
CA GLN A 16 -76.49 -37.83 55.72
C GLN A 16 -75.00 -37.92 55.23
N TYR A 17 -74.46 -36.86 54.75
CA TYR A 17 -73.08 -36.82 54.23
C TYR A 17 -72.23 -35.82 54.97
N THR A 18 -71.02 -36.23 55.32
CA THR A 18 -69.99 -35.36 55.74
C THR A 18 -69.12 -35.08 54.55
N ILE A 19 -68.83 -33.79 54.19
CA ILE A 19 -68.14 -33.39 53.04
C ILE A 19 -66.94 -32.59 53.46
N HIS A 20 -65.75 -32.91 52.88
CA HIS A 20 -64.55 -32.22 53.21
C HIS A 20 -63.82 -31.79 51.92
N LEU A 21 -63.40 -30.52 51.85
CA LEU A 21 -62.43 -30.06 50.95
C LEU A 21 -61.07 -30.16 51.66
N ASN A 22 -60.21 -31.01 51.17
CA ASN A 22 -58.93 -31.31 51.73
C ASN A 22 -57.90 -30.41 50.92
N CYS A 23 -57.21 -29.59 51.62
CA CYS A 23 -56.16 -28.75 51.02
C CYS A 23 -54.80 -29.15 51.61
N THR A 24 -54.00 -29.76 50.79
CA THR A 24 -52.60 -30.05 51.14
C THR A 24 -51.71 -29.05 50.47
N TYR A 25 -50.84 -28.43 51.21
CA TYR A 25 -50.00 -27.41 50.63
C TYR A 25 -48.54 -27.51 51.01
N SER A 26 -47.67 -27.10 50.10
CA SER A 26 -46.25 -27.09 50.30
C SER A 26 -45.58 -25.89 49.60
N SER A 27 -44.62 -25.29 50.24
CA SER A 27 -43.85 -24.19 49.65
C SER A 27 -42.94 -24.71 48.51
N ASN A 28 -42.92 -23.98 47.42
CA ASN A 28 -41.93 -24.18 46.35
C ASN A 28 -40.58 -23.51 46.65
N GLY A 29 -40.41 -22.99 47.85
CA GLY A 29 -39.17 -22.38 48.34
C GLY A 29 -39.14 -20.88 48.17
N SER A 30 -38.16 -20.30 48.82
CA SER A 30 -37.99 -18.84 48.96
C SER A 30 -37.79 -18.11 47.62
N ASN A 31 -37.25 -18.78 46.64
CA ASN A 31 -37.02 -18.18 45.33
C ASN A 31 -38.31 -18.09 44.52
N ALA A 32 -39.12 -19.16 44.52
CA ALA A 32 -40.34 -19.19 43.76
C ALA A 32 -41.43 -18.30 44.37
N ASN A 33 -41.38 -18.12 45.68
CA ASN A 33 -42.40 -17.42 46.47
C ASN A 33 -43.83 -17.87 46.17
N THR A 34 -44.01 -19.12 45.91
CA THR A 34 -45.27 -19.77 45.63
C THR A 34 -45.43 -21.01 46.48
N SER A 35 -46.65 -21.40 46.73
CA SER A 35 -46.98 -22.70 47.29
C SER A 35 -47.85 -23.47 46.33
N ASN A 36 -47.63 -24.77 46.25
CA ASN A 36 -48.58 -25.68 45.64
C ASN A 36 -49.66 -25.99 46.64
N VAL A 37 -50.90 -25.77 46.23
CA VAL A 37 -52.09 -26.12 47.02
C VAL A 37 -52.79 -27.22 46.23
N TYR A 38 -52.70 -28.43 46.72
CA TYR A 38 -53.41 -29.58 46.15
C TYR A 38 -54.75 -29.72 46.86
N MET A 39 -55.82 -29.70 46.11
CA MET A 39 -57.18 -29.71 46.55
C MET A 39 -57.83 -30.99 46.06
N THR A 40 -58.49 -31.70 47.01
CA THR A 40 -59.35 -32.81 46.71
C THR A 40 -60.64 -32.62 47.46
N LEU A 41 -61.75 -33.00 46.86
CA LEU A 41 -63.07 -33.04 47.48
C LEU A 41 -63.45 -34.49 47.84
N SER A 42 -63.87 -34.65 49.05
CA SER A 42 -64.25 -35.97 49.52
C SER A 42 -65.57 -35.93 50.30
N PHE A 43 -66.24 -37.08 50.38
CA PHE A 43 -67.40 -37.26 51.21
C PHE A 43 -67.37 -38.55 51.96
N MET A 44 -68.08 -38.61 53.07
CA MET A 44 -68.36 -39.80 53.89
C MET A 44 -69.86 -39.84 54.25
N ARG A 45 -70.43 -40.94 54.08
CA ARG A 45 -71.81 -41.13 54.53
C ARG A 45 -71.78 -41.63 55.95
N SER A 46 -72.68 -41.07 56.77
CA SER A 46 -72.79 -41.38 58.24
C SER A 46 -73.81 -42.51 58.55
N ASP A 47 -74.68 -42.85 57.62
CA ASP A 47 -75.61 -43.92 57.75
C ASP A 47 -75.03 -45.28 57.30
N TYR A 48 -75.57 -46.41 57.73
CA TYR A 48 -75.02 -47.75 57.45
C TYR A 48 -75.58 -48.36 56.11
N SER A 49 -75.94 -47.55 55.13
CA SER A 49 -76.45 -48.08 53.88
C SER A 49 -75.37 -48.07 52.78
N SER A 50 -75.19 -49.11 52.03
CA SER A 50 -74.26 -49.28 50.95
C SER A 50 -74.98 -49.06 49.64
N TYR A 51 -74.48 -48.24 48.72
CA TYR A 51 -74.97 -47.96 47.36
C TYR A 51 -73.90 -48.24 46.33
N TRP A 52 -74.35 -48.96 45.30
CA TRP A 52 -73.56 -49.21 44.09
C TRP A 52 -74.00 -48.32 42.97
N TYR A 53 -73.17 -47.57 42.41
CA TYR A 53 -73.49 -46.79 41.23
C TYR A 53 -72.43 -46.96 40.12
N ASN A 54 -72.91 -47.26 38.93
CA ASN A 54 -72.10 -47.35 37.71
C ASN A 54 -72.83 -46.56 36.67
N GLU A 55 -72.74 -45.25 36.80
CA GLU A 55 -73.23 -44.34 35.77
C GLU A 55 -72.10 -43.70 35.02
N THR A 56 -72.20 -43.75 33.66
CA THR A 56 -71.38 -42.95 32.78
C THR A 56 -72.14 -41.67 32.55
N GLY A 57 -71.94 -40.71 33.37
CA GLY A 57 -72.60 -39.42 33.27
C GLY A 57 -71.58 -38.30 33.30
N SER A 58 -71.99 -37.13 32.92
CA SER A 58 -71.16 -35.87 32.93
C SER A 58 -71.09 -35.33 34.37
N ALA A 59 -70.46 -36.07 35.25
CA ALA A 59 -70.06 -35.54 36.54
C ALA A 59 -68.82 -34.57 36.34
N TYR A 60 -68.73 -33.59 37.22
CA TYR A 60 -67.58 -32.73 37.24
C TYR A 60 -67.31 -32.25 38.61
N VAL A 61 -66.03 -31.92 38.87
CA VAL A 61 -65.56 -31.26 40.06
C VAL A 61 -64.93 -29.88 39.65
N GLU A 62 -65.20 -28.88 40.46
CA GLU A 62 -64.67 -27.56 40.31
C GLU A 62 -63.95 -27.15 41.61
N PHE A 63 -62.78 -26.60 41.43
CA PHE A 63 -62.05 -25.99 42.51
C PHE A 63 -61.70 -24.54 42.20
N TRP A 64 -61.75 -23.70 43.17
CA TRP A 64 -61.26 -22.35 43.14
C TRP A 64 -60.22 -22.15 44.21
N CYS A 65 -59.10 -21.58 43.84
CA CYS A 65 -58.04 -21.25 44.80
C CYS A 65 -57.36 -19.95 44.36
N ASP A 66 -57.37 -18.94 45.20
CA ASP A 66 -56.70 -17.64 44.91
C ASP A 66 -57.16 -17.02 43.62
N GLY A 67 -58.50 -17.06 43.29
CA GLY A 67 -59.05 -16.53 42.02
C GLY A 67 -58.83 -17.40 40.81
N GLN A 68 -58.07 -18.43 40.89
CA GLN A 68 -57.91 -19.43 39.84
C GLN A 68 -59.09 -20.42 39.87
N HIS A 69 -59.54 -20.93 38.77
CA HIS A 69 -60.61 -21.88 38.60
C HIS A 69 -60.17 -23.07 37.81
N TYR A 70 -60.52 -24.24 38.29
CA TYR A 70 -60.32 -25.52 37.65
C TYR A 70 -61.61 -26.30 37.61
N LYS A 71 -61.94 -26.87 36.45
CA LYS A 71 -63.09 -27.74 36.25
C LYS A 71 -62.64 -28.95 35.48
N GLU A 72 -63.06 -30.12 35.94
CA GLU A 72 -62.77 -31.34 35.24
C GLU A 72 -64.02 -32.27 35.25
N ASN A 73 -64.34 -32.84 34.14
CA ASN A 73 -65.37 -33.84 33.95
C ASN A 73 -64.74 -35.20 34.19
N PHE A 74 -65.47 -36.05 34.85
CA PHE A 74 -65.01 -37.41 35.15
C PHE A 74 -66.15 -38.38 35.03
N ASN A 75 -65.80 -39.67 34.83
CA ASN A 75 -66.78 -40.76 34.85
C ASN A 75 -66.92 -41.24 36.31
N ILE A 76 -68.16 -41.35 36.73
CA ILE A 76 -68.49 -41.87 38.08
C ILE A 76 -68.57 -43.35 38.06
N ASN A 77 -67.85 -43.99 38.98
CA ASN A 77 -68.06 -45.44 39.39
C ASN A 77 -67.87 -45.46 40.88
N LEU A 78 -68.95 -45.21 41.62
CA LEU A 78 -68.92 -45.10 43.07
C LEU A 78 -69.48 -46.32 43.76
N ASN A 79 -68.66 -47.03 44.47
CA ASN A 79 -69.05 -48.02 45.44
C ASN A 79 -68.61 -47.59 46.83
N TYR A 80 -69.52 -47.11 47.66
CA TYR A 80 -69.11 -46.53 48.93
C TYR A 80 -69.78 -47.18 50.10
N ASN A 81 -69.10 -47.35 51.19
CA ASN A 81 -69.56 -47.90 52.47
C ASN A 81 -69.67 -46.77 53.52
N ALA A 82 -70.65 -46.87 54.39
CA ALA A 82 -70.80 -45.90 55.45
C ALA A 82 -69.53 -45.86 56.34
N GLY A 83 -69.20 -44.67 56.72
CA GLY A 83 -68.01 -44.38 57.54
C GLY A 83 -66.68 -44.39 56.86
N GLN A 84 -66.72 -44.54 55.54
CA GLN A 84 -65.49 -44.46 54.74
C GLN A 84 -65.50 -43.19 53.89
N TRP A 85 -64.34 -42.61 53.71
CA TRP A 85 -64.15 -41.43 52.86
C TRP A 85 -63.86 -41.81 51.43
N TYR A 86 -64.54 -41.13 50.48
CA TYR A 86 -64.41 -41.32 49.08
C TYR A 86 -64.09 -39.99 48.41
N GLN A 87 -63.10 -39.92 47.51
CA GLN A 87 -62.75 -38.76 46.77
C GLN A 87 -63.72 -38.58 45.59
N ILE A 88 -64.21 -37.34 45.42
CA ILE A 88 -65.08 -36.94 44.31
C ILE A 88 -64.19 -36.41 43.18
N GLY A 89 -64.04 -37.19 42.13
CA GLY A 89 -63.28 -36.81 40.98
C GLY A 89 -61.75 -36.67 41.25
N PRO A 90 -61.01 -36.17 40.22
CA PRO A 90 -59.64 -35.96 40.42
C PRO A 90 -59.40 -34.71 41.27
N GLY A 91 -58.23 -34.70 41.98
CA GLY A 91 -57.76 -33.50 42.68
C GLY A 91 -56.95 -32.59 41.71
N HIS A 92 -56.79 -31.38 42.13
CA HIS A 92 -56.01 -30.38 41.32
C HIS A 92 -55.00 -29.62 42.17
N THR A 93 -53.86 -29.31 41.56
CA THR A 93 -52.84 -28.51 42.24
C THR A 93 -52.82 -27.08 41.67
N PHE A 94 -53.08 -26.13 42.49
CA PHE A 94 -52.93 -24.72 42.19
C PHE A 94 -51.56 -24.24 42.65
N VAL A 95 -50.95 -23.38 41.82
CA VAL A 95 -49.74 -22.67 42.24
C VAL A 95 -50.15 -21.27 42.72
N VAL A 96 -50.04 -21.07 43.99
CA VAL A 96 -50.48 -19.85 44.68
C VAL A 96 -49.29 -18.93 44.98
N PRO A 97 -49.21 -17.72 44.38
CA PRO A 97 -48.18 -16.79 44.68
C PRO A 97 -48.40 -16.15 46.07
N HIS A 98 -47.32 -16.07 46.83
CA HIS A 98 -47.32 -15.36 48.09
C HIS A 98 -47.08 -13.88 47.90
N ASN A 99 -47.48 -13.09 48.91
CA ASN A 99 -47.16 -11.66 48.97
C ASN A 99 -45.65 -11.43 49.01
N ASN A 100 -45.26 -10.18 48.79
CA ASN A 100 -43.83 -9.85 48.79
C ASN A 100 -43.14 -10.09 50.14
N ASP A 101 -43.84 -10.18 51.22
CA ASP A 101 -43.35 -10.50 52.59
C ASP A 101 -43.36 -11.99 52.91
N GLY A 102 -43.73 -12.82 51.92
CA GLY A 102 -43.81 -14.29 52.04
C GLY A 102 -45.08 -14.82 52.72
N THR A 103 -46.02 -13.93 53.17
CA THR A 103 -47.30 -14.34 53.69
C THR A 103 -48.29 -14.61 52.54
N LYS A 104 -49.26 -15.45 52.84
CA LYS A 104 -50.41 -15.64 51.96
C LYS A 104 -51.58 -16.22 52.65
N SER A 105 -52.70 -15.64 52.42
CA SER A 105 -54.01 -16.23 52.66
C SER A 105 -54.79 -16.14 51.36
N CYS A 106 -55.43 -17.18 50.97
CA CYS A 106 -56.19 -17.28 49.73
C CYS A 106 -57.58 -17.87 49.99
N GLU A 107 -58.53 -17.49 49.22
CA GLU A 107 -59.85 -18.11 49.24
C GLU A 107 -59.78 -19.43 48.52
N VAL A 108 -60.38 -20.43 49.18
CA VAL A 108 -60.55 -21.78 48.58
C VAL A 108 -62.07 -22.15 48.68
N ARG A 109 -62.57 -22.80 47.64
CA ARG A 109 -63.92 -23.35 47.59
C ARG A 109 -63.99 -24.46 46.58
N ALA A 110 -65.02 -25.27 46.75
CA ALA A 110 -65.21 -26.37 45.80
C ALA A 110 -66.68 -26.60 45.46
N TYR A 111 -66.92 -27.13 44.32
CA TYR A 111 -68.23 -27.59 43.91
C TYR A 111 -68.07 -28.91 43.15
N ALA A 112 -69.01 -29.79 43.29
CA ALA A 112 -69.13 -30.96 42.40
C ALA A 112 -70.57 -31.25 42.10
N TYR A 113 -70.80 -31.53 40.84
CA TYR A 113 -72.04 -32.12 40.35
C TYR A 113 -71.73 -33.55 39.98
N ILE A 114 -72.44 -34.52 40.66
CA ILE A 114 -72.22 -35.90 40.41
C ILE A 114 -73.46 -36.64 39.94
N GLY A 115 -74.66 -35.99 39.93
CA GLY A 115 -75.91 -36.56 39.44
C GLY A 115 -76.43 -37.69 40.22
N ILE A 116 -75.80 -38.01 41.33
CA ILE A 116 -76.15 -39.09 42.31
C ILE A 116 -75.81 -38.53 43.71
N ALA A 117 -76.37 -39.12 44.72
CA ALA A 117 -76.14 -38.77 46.14
C ALA A 117 -74.66 -39.07 46.51
N PRO A 118 -73.92 -38.13 47.07
CA PRO A 118 -74.35 -36.73 47.26
C PRO A 118 -74.32 -35.93 45.97
N ASP A 119 -75.49 -35.40 45.57
CA ASP A 119 -75.53 -34.51 44.44
C ASP A 119 -75.29 -33.06 44.85
N ASN A 120 -74.79 -32.25 43.94
CA ASN A 120 -74.51 -30.79 44.18
C ASN A 120 -73.75 -30.51 45.46
N VAL A 121 -72.54 -31.08 45.56
CA VAL A 121 -71.66 -30.90 46.70
C VAL A 121 -71.05 -29.51 46.65
N VAL A 122 -71.16 -28.77 47.77
CA VAL A 122 -70.74 -27.41 47.89
C VAL A 122 -69.82 -27.27 49.09
N VAL A 123 -68.65 -26.65 48.89
CA VAL A 123 -67.82 -26.07 49.95
C VAL A 123 -67.73 -24.62 49.67
N ASP A 124 -68.35 -23.78 50.51
CA ASP A 124 -68.35 -22.36 50.44
C ASP A 124 -66.94 -21.80 50.53
N ALA A 125 -66.80 -20.53 50.26
CA ALA A 125 -65.54 -19.87 50.32
C ALA A 125 -64.95 -19.86 51.72
N HIS A 126 -63.77 -20.45 51.88
CA HIS A 126 -63.00 -20.43 53.09
C HIS A 126 -61.66 -19.78 52.87
N THR A 127 -61.09 -19.28 53.93
CA THR A 127 -59.72 -18.68 53.87
C THR A 127 -58.73 -19.77 54.28
N LEU A 128 -57.86 -20.13 53.36
CA LEU A 128 -56.68 -20.99 53.62
C LEU A 128 -55.48 -20.04 53.83
N THR A 129 -54.86 -20.19 55.00
CA THR A 129 -53.61 -19.45 55.30
C THR A 129 -52.43 -20.40 55.09
N LEU A 130 -51.57 -20.03 54.17
CA LEU A 130 -50.39 -20.83 53.85
C LEU A 130 -49.23 -20.46 54.78
N ASP A 131 -48.35 -21.41 54.96
CA ASP A 131 -47.11 -21.17 55.76
C ASP A 131 -46.34 -20.04 55.13
N ARG A 132 -45.85 -19.15 55.95
CA ARG A 132 -45.03 -18.02 55.50
C ARG A 132 -43.73 -18.52 54.88
N ILE A 133 -43.46 -18.14 53.65
CA ILE A 133 -42.23 -18.46 52.96
C ILE A 133 -41.16 -17.44 53.37
N PRO A 134 -40.08 -17.85 54.01
CA PRO A 134 -38.98 -16.95 54.30
C PRO A 134 -38.37 -16.42 53.03
N ARG A 135 -38.36 -15.12 52.84
CA ARG A 135 -37.90 -14.48 51.57
C ARG A 135 -36.47 -14.08 51.65
N TYR A 136 -35.75 -14.42 50.56
CA TYR A 136 -34.44 -13.84 50.31
C TYR A 136 -34.59 -12.38 49.82
N ALA A 137 -33.63 -11.55 50.09
CA ALA A 137 -33.64 -10.22 49.52
C ALA A 137 -33.48 -10.29 47.97
N ASN A 138 -34.43 -9.70 47.24
CA ASN A 138 -34.21 -9.51 45.84
C ASN A 138 -33.57 -8.15 45.68
N PHE A 139 -32.35 -8.12 45.14
CA PHE A 139 -31.64 -6.87 44.96
C PHE A 139 -31.01 -6.78 43.58
N THR A 140 -30.83 -5.56 43.10
CA THR A 140 -30.09 -5.25 41.89
C THR A 140 -28.72 -4.72 42.25
N THR A 141 -27.76 -4.94 41.36
CA THR A 141 -26.41 -4.40 41.47
C THR A 141 -26.09 -3.55 40.25
N GLY A 142 -25.30 -2.56 40.43
CA GLY A 142 -24.77 -1.73 39.35
C GLY A 142 -23.37 -1.24 39.64
N VAL A 143 -22.68 -0.83 38.63
CA VAL A 143 -21.32 -0.29 38.75
C VAL A 143 -21.27 1.08 38.12
N ASP A 144 -20.74 2.04 38.84
CA ASP A 144 -20.48 3.39 38.35
C ASP A 144 -19.13 3.91 38.86
N ASN A 145 -18.78 5.15 38.44
CA ASN A 145 -17.54 5.80 38.85
C ASN A 145 -16.30 4.89 38.74
N ARG A 146 -16.19 4.16 37.63
CA ARG A 146 -15.01 3.36 37.36
C ARG A 146 -13.80 4.25 37.08
N THR A 147 -12.69 3.89 37.67
CA THR A 147 -11.38 4.46 37.40
C THR A 147 -10.43 3.37 36.88
N MET A 148 -9.17 3.67 36.74
CA MET A 148 -8.15 2.68 36.44
C MET A 148 -7.89 1.70 37.59
N THR A 149 -8.14 2.12 38.82
CA THR A 149 -7.76 1.36 40.01
C THR A 149 -8.88 1.17 41.03
N SER A 150 -10.09 1.57 40.67
CA SER A 150 -11.25 1.43 41.53
C SER A 150 -12.57 1.42 40.77
N ALA A 151 -13.61 0.92 41.43
CA ALA A 151 -14.98 1.03 40.97
C ALA A 151 -15.93 1.20 42.15
N ARG A 152 -16.96 1.99 41.97
CA ARG A 152 -18.03 2.10 42.94
C ARG A 152 -19.16 1.17 42.54
N ILE A 153 -19.51 0.29 43.46
CA ILE A 153 -20.61 -0.66 43.34
C ILE A 153 -21.82 -0.09 44.05
N LYS A 154 -22.95 -0.16 43.45
CA LYS A 154 -24.26 0.21 44.03
C LYS A 154 -25.17 -1.03 44.11
N TRP A 155 -25.99 -1.04 45.09
CA TRP A 155 -27.01 -2.09 45.22
C TRP A 155 -28.33 -1.43 45.66
N SER A 156 -29.45 -2.05 45.32
CA SER A 156 -30.78 -1.69 45.73
C SER A 156 -31.62 -2.93 45.92
N ALA A 157 -32.22 -3.12 47.09
CA ALA A 157 -32.97 -4.28 47.48
C ALA A 157 -34.46 -3.94 47.68
N ASP A 158 -35.31 -4.95 47.61
CA ASP A 158 -36.74 -4.89 47.83
C ASP A 158 -37.10 -4.87 49.33
N ALA A 159 -36.15 -5.04 50.21
CA ALA A 159 -36.31 -5.12 51.65
C ALA A 159 -35.10 -4.54 52.37
N HIS A 160 -35.30 -4.21 53.64
CA HIS A 160 -34.25 -3.69 54.54
C HIS A 160 -33.12 -4.75 54.72
N ILE A 161 -31.90 -4.30 54.63
CA ILE A 161 -30.69 -5.15 54.72
C ILE A 161 -30.03 -4.88 56.10
N SER A 162 -29.80 -5.94 56.86
CA SER A 162 -29.12 -5.85 58.16
C SER A 162 -27.62 -5.98 58.08
N GLU A 163 -27.11 -6.78 57.13
CA GLU A 163 -25.69 -7.03 56.99
C GLU A 163 -25.35 -7.14 55.48
N GLY A 164 -24.18 -6.62 55.08
CA GLY A 164 -23.67 -6.74 53.72
C GLY A 164 -22.19 -7.12 53.71
N GLN A 165 -21.83 -7.92 52.76
CA GLN A 165 -20.46 -8.38 52.52
C GLN A 165 -20.17 -8.45 51.03
N TYR A 166 -18.93 -8.27 50.65
CA TYR A 166 -18.49 -8.54 49.29
C TYR A 166 -17.19 -9.30 49.25
N TYR A 167 -17.00 -10.02 48.18
CA TYR A 167 -15.79 -10.77 47.83
C TYR A 167 -15.34 -10.36 46.42
N LEU A 168 -14.08 -10.06 46.28
CA LEU A 168 -13.49 -9.68 44.99
C LEU A 168 -12.80 -10.92 44.37
N ASP A 169 -13.18 -11.28 43.16
CA ASP A 169 -12.54 -12.33 42.35
C ASP A 169 -12.18 -13.61 43.10
N GLY A 170 -13.17 -14.19 43.77
CA GLY A 170 -12.96 -15.48 44.47
C GLY A 170 -12.15 -15.42 45.77
N GLN A 171 -11.87 -14.23 46.27
CA GLN A 171 -11.30 -14.09 47.61
C GLN A 171 -12.17 -14.78 48.63
N THR A 172 -11.54 -15.44 49.59
CA THR A 172 -12.24 -16.15 50.67
C THR A 172 -12.58 -15.23 51.83
N THR A 173 -11.88 -14.13 51.99
CA THR A 173 -12.11 -13.14 53.02
C THR A 173 -13.12 -12.09 52.57
N ALA A 174 -14.18 -11.95 53.29
CA ALA A 174 -15.21 -10.97 53.04
C ALA A 174 -14.78 -9.56 53.52
N ALA A 175 -15.08 -8.56 52.70
CA ALA A 175 -15.09 -7.19 53.17
C ALA A 175 -16.52 -6.75 53.49
N SER A 176 -16.69 -6.02 54.61
CA SER A 176 -18.01 -5.54 55.03
C SER A 176 -18.51 -4.42 54.16
N ILE A 177 -19.82 -4.40 53.89
CA ILE A 177 -20.54 -3.34 53.25
C ILE A 177 -21.33 -2.61 54.32
N THR A 178 -21.19 -1.30 54.47
CA THR A 178 -22.08 -0.52 55.33
C THR A 178 -23.48 -0.57 54.74
N THR A 179 -24.39 -1.16 55.49
CA THR A 179 -25.80 -1.30 55.13
C THR A 179 -26.65 -0.43 56.08
N ASN A 180 -27.50 0.40 55.53
CA ASN A 180 -28.44 1.17 56.31
C ASN A 180 -29.67 1.46 55.44
N GLY A 181 -30.52 0.46 55.29
CA GLY A 181 -31.71 0.59 54.45
C GLY A 181 -31.85 -0.39 53.33
N THR A 182 -32.48 0.07 52.26
CA THR A 182 -32.80 -0.76 51.07
C THR A 182 -31.82 -0.51 49.89
N SER A 183 -30.86 0.36 50.06
CA SER A 183 -29.85 0.65 49.02
C SER A 183 -28.54 1.15 49.60
N GLY A 184 -27.49 1.05 48.87
CA GLY A 184 -26.20 1.54 49.30
C GLY A 184 -25.15 1.48 48.20
N THR A 185 -23.96 2.03 48.51
CA THR A 185 -22.79 1.96 47.63
C THR A 185 -21.54 1.66 48.45
N PHE A 186 -20.58 1.03 47.81
CA PHE A 186 -19.23 0.88 48.35
C PHE A 186 -18.21 0.93 47.23
N THR A 187 -16.95 1.23 47.55
CA THR A 187 -15.89 1.32 46.56
C THR A 187 -14.90 0.19 46.71
N VAL A 188 -14.61 -0.46 45.64
CA VAL A 188 -13.51 -1.44 45.53
C VAL A 188 -12.31 -0.70 44.95
N SER A 189 -11.16 -0.77 45.59
CA SER A 189 -9.94 -0.08 45.20
C SER A 189 -8.72 -1.01 45.17
N GLY A 190 -7.57 -0.50 44.71
CA GLY A 190 -6.36 -1.30 44.58
C GLY A 190 -6.38 -2.22 43.34
N LEU A 191 -7.25 -1.96 42.39
CA LEU A 191 -7.45 -2.77 41.19
C LEU A 191 -6.39 -2.46 40.13
N GLN A 192 -6.22 -3.39 39.18
CA GLN A 192 -5.37 -3.20 38.01
C GLN A 192 -6.18 -2.55 36.89
N PRO A 193 -5.56 -1.66 36.08
CA PRO A 193 -6.21 -1.07 34.91
C PRO A 193 -6.60 -2.11 33.87
N ASN A 194 -7.69 -1.83 33.14
CA ASN A 194 -8.20 -2.66 32.04
C ASN A 194 -8.37 -4.13 32.42
N THR A 195 -8.76 -4.36 33.64
CA THR A 195 -8.92 -5.70 34.17
C THR A 195 -10.36 -5.92 34.56
N SER A 196 -10.89 -7.06 34.18
CA SER A 196 -12.25 -7.46 34.55
C SER A 196 -12.26 -8.06 35.94
N TYR A 197 -13.23 -7.67 36.71
CA TYR A 197 -13.44 -8.12 38.09
C TYR A 197 -14.89 -8.54 38.30
N ASN A 198 -15.04 -9.57 39.13
CA ASN A 198 -16.33 -10.03 39.64
C ASN A 198 -16.38 -9.76 41.15
N VAL A 199 -17.35 -8.98 41.53
CA VAL A 199 -17.62 -8.69 42.92
C VAL A 199 -18.85 -9.45 43.32
N LYS A 200 -18.65 -10.51 44.09
CA LYS A 200 -19.76 -11.27 44.70
C LYS A 200 -20.24 -10.49 45.93
N ILE A 201 -21.47 -10.08 45.90
CA ILE A 201 -22.14 -9.30 46.95
C ILE A 201 -23.11 -10.21 47.67
N ARG A 202 -23.03 -10.21 48.96
CA ARG A 202 -23.97 -10.94 49.83
C ARG A 202 -24.70 -9.92 50.71
N LEU A 203 -26.01 -9.99 50.69
CA LEU A 203 -26.87 -9.14 51.49
C LEU A 203 -27.78 -10.00 52.33
N LYS A 204 -27.90 -9.67 53.60
CA LYS A 204 -28.73 -10.36 54.55
C LYS A 204 -30.01 -9.56 54.83
N ARG A 205 -31.11 -10.15 54.46
CA ARG A 205 -32.43 -9.51 54.68
C ARG A 205 -32.72 -9.46 56.18
N SER A 206 -33.15 -8.31 56.68
CA SER A 206 -33.29 -8.09 58.13
C SER A 206 -34.40 -8.88 58.79
N ASP A 207 -35.52 -9.12 58.09
CA ASP A 207 -36.71 -9.83 58.62
C ASP A 207 -36.61 -11.35 58.59
N SER A 208 -35.87 -11.90 57.67
CA SER A 208 -35.70 -13.37 57.53
C SER A 208 -34.32 -13.88 57.99
N GLY A 209 -33.31 -13.00 58.03
CA GLY A 209 -31.94 -13.40 58.32
C GLY A 209 -31.25 -14.18 57.20
N LEU A 210 -31.85 -14.27 56.01
CA LEU A 210 -31.35 -15.06 54.88
C LEU A 210 -30.42 -14.22 54.01
N TRP A 211 -29.35 -14.86 53.58
CA TRP A 211 -28.37 -14.27 52.69
C TRP A 211 -28.70 -14.51 51.23
N THR A 212 -28.67 -13.47 50.41
CA THR A 212 -28.73 -13.59 48.97
C THR A 212 -27.42 -13.10 48.36
N GLU A 213 -27.00 -13.78 47.33
CA GLU A 213 -25.78 -13.47 46.61
C GLU A 213 -26.10 -13.00 45.19
N LYS A 214 -25.42 -11.95 44.74
CA LYS A 214 -25.37 -11.55 43.35
C LYS A 214 -23.94 -11.11 43.03
N THR A 215 -23.59 -11.24 41.77
CA THR A 215 -22.31 -10.81 41.28
C THR A 215 -22.48 -9.56 40.38
N ALA A 216 -21.68 -8.55 40.65
CA ALA A 216 -21.50 -7.41 39.78
C ALA A 216 -20.17 -7.58 39.04
N SER A 217 -20.21 -7.57 37.73
CA SER A 217 -19.02 -7.66 36.89
C SER A 217 -18.73 -6.31 36.27
N PHE A 218 -17.47 -5.96 36.24
CA PHE A 218 -17.02 -4.72 35.56
C PHE A 218 -15.59 -4.85 35.11
N THR A 219 -15.21 -4.00 34.20
CA THR A 219 -13.82 -3.81 33.79
C THR A 219 -13.38 -2.42 34.22
N THR A 220 -12.26 -2.30 34.91
CA THR A 220 -11.64 -1.02 35.24
C THR A 220 -11.29 -0.26 33.97
N LEU A 221 -11.22 1.06 34.04
CA LEU A 221 -10.84 1.84 32.88
C LEU A 221 -9.42 1.51 32.44
N ALA A 222 -9.23 1.43 31.15
CA ALA A 222 -7.90 1.28 30.59
C ALA A 222 -7.06 2.54 30.82
N GLY A 223 -5.78 2.39 30.91
CA GLY A 223 -4.83 3.48 30.80
C GLY A 223 -4.82 4.07 29.39
N ALA A 224 -4.01 5.07 29.21
CA ALA A 224 -3.84 5.68 27.90
C ALA A 224 -3.23 4.71 26.89
N SER A 225 -3.66 4.82 25.66
CA SER A 225 -3.16 4.00 24.54
C SER A 225 -3.15 4.78 23.24
N ILE A 226 -2.30 4.33 22.33
CA ILE A 226 -2.26 4.75 20.94
C ILE A 226 -2.40 3.48 20.11
N GLY A 227 -3.47 3.35 19.32
CA GLY A 227 -3.72 2.15 18.52
C GLY A 227 -2.68 2.01 17.41
N SER A 228 -2.51 3.07 16.64
CA SER A 228 -1.54 3.14 15.55
C SER A 228 -0.82 4.48 15.54
N VAL A 229 0.40 4.49 15.05
CA VAL A 229 1.14 5.70 14.77
C VAL A 229 1.09 5.98 13.26
N PRO A 230 1.04 7.26 12.83
CA PRO A 230 1.03 7.61 11.41
C PRO A 230 2.36 7.22 10.75
N ALA A 231 2.35 7.10 9.42
CA ALA A 231 3.59 7.10 8.67
C ALA A 231 4.28 8.47 8.83
N TRP A 232 5.60 8.46 9.04
CA TRP A 232 6.35 9.67 9.31
C TRP A 232 7.54 9.82 8.37
N THR A 233 7.51 10.84 7.54
CA THR A 233 8.72 11.27 6.83
C THR A 233 9.55 12.10 7.78
N LEU A 234 10.76 11.63 8.11
CA LEU A 234 11.65 12.35 9.03
C LEU A 234 12.03 13.71 8.43
N PRO A 235 11.73 14.81 9.13
CA PRO A 235 12.09 16.14 8.66
C PRO A 235 13.61 16.35 8.74
N ALA A 236 14.13 17.25 7.91
CA ALA A 236 15.55 17.58 7.92
C ALA A 236 16.02 18.30 9.21
N ALA A 237 15.08 18.96 9.88
CA ALA A 237 15.28 19.70 11.13
C ALA A 237 14.18 19.35 12.15
N ALA A 238 13.66 20.34 12.86
CA ALA A 238 12.50 20.16 13.75
C ALA A 238 11.25 19.76 12.97
N GLY A 239 10.34 19.03 13.60
CA GLY A 239 9.12 18.59 12.99
C GLY A 239 8.05 18.19 13.99
N SER A 240 6.96 17.64 13.53
CA SER A 240 5.86 17.20 14.38
C SER A 240 5.15 15.98 13.82
N ILE A 241 4.46 15.24 14.70
CA ILE A 241 3.50 14.20 14.35
C ILE A 241 2.25 14.38 15.20
N THR A 242 1.11 13.97 14.66
CA THR A 242 -0.15 13.96 15.41
C THR A 242 -0.50 12.52 15.73
N LEU A 243 -0.70 12.25 17.03
CA LEU A 243 -1.09 10.95 17.55
C LEU A 243 -2.51 11.02 18.07
N ASN A 244 -3.31 10.00 17.82
CA ASN A 244 -4.63 9.88 18.43
C ASN A 244 -4.49 9.07 19.73
N ILE A 245 -4.66 9.76 20.85
CA ILE A 245 -4.49 9.18 22.18
C ILE A 245 -5.86 8.86 22.77
N SER A 246 -6.12 7.61 23.06
CA SER A 246 -7.24 7.18 23.88
C SER A 246 -6.81 7.20 25.34
N ASN A 247 -7.53 7.92 26.21
CA ASN A 247 -7.21 8.01 27.63
C ASN A 247 -8.47 7.91 28.50
N PRO A 248 -9.18 6.78 28.47
CA PRO A 248 -10.42 6.60 29.19
C PRO A 248 -10.24 6.73 30.71
N GLY A 249 -9.10 6.36 31.24
CA GLY A 249 -8.76 6.45 32.65
C GLY A 249 -8.36 7.84 33.13
N LYS A 250 -8.26 8.82 32.23
CA LYS A 250 -7.88 10.20 32.52
C LYS A 250 -6.57 10.31 33.32
N GLY A 251 -5.60 9.49 32.98
CA GLY A 251 -4.27 9.52 33.61
C GLY A 251 -3.31 10.48 32.92
N TYR A 252 -2.19 10.75 33.57
CA TYR A 252 -1.08 11.53 33.03
C TYR A 252 -0.18 10.64 32.18
N ILE A 253 0.40 11.15 31.11
CA ILE A 253 0.98 10.35 30.05
C ILE A 253 2.45 10.68 29.85
N ARG A 254 3.26 9.61 29.73
CA ARG A 254 4.62 9.69 29.22
C ARG A 254 4.78 8.72 28.04
N LEU A 255 5.35 9.21 26.97
CA LEU A 255 5.52 8.52 25.70
C LEU A 255 6.98 8.16 25.49
N PHE A 256 7.25 6.92 25.13
CA PHE A 256 8.58 6.41 24.83
C PHE A 256 8.59 5.91 23.39
N PHE A 257 9.40 6.55 22.57
CA PHE A 257 9.52 6.18 21.16
C PHE A 257 10.55 5.08 20.99
N TYR A 258 10.20 4.08 20.28
CA TYR A 258 11.03 2.94 19.90
C TYR A 258 11.13 2.89 18.37
N THR A 259 12.24 2.42 17.86
CA THR A 259 12.42 2.17 16.43
C THR A 259 12.76 0.72 16.17
N ASN A 260 12.43 0.26 14.96
CA ASN A 260 12.87 -1.03 14.43
C ASN A 260 13.41 -0.79 13.02
N VAL A 261 14.70 -0.98 12.84
CA VAL A 261 15.41 -0.81 11.58
C VAL A 261 16.17 -2.09 11.28
N GLY A 262 15.86 -2.73 10.16
CA GLY A 262 16.51 -3.98 9.78
C GLY A 262 16.33 -5.12 10.79
N GLY A 263 15.22 -5.14 11.55
CA GLY A 263 14.97 -6.11 12.61
C GLY A 263 15.54 -5.70 13.99
N THR A 264 16.38 -4.68 14.06
CA THR A 264 16.96 -4.20 15.33
C THR A 264 16.02 -3.21 16.00
N VAL A 265 15.57 -3.54 17.20
CA VAL A 265 14.73 -2.67 18.03
C VAL A 265 15.58 -1.81 18.94
N SER A 266 15.38 -0.50 18.91
CA SER A 266 16.00 0.47 19.83
C SER A 266 14.93 1.14 20.67
N SER A 267 15.13 1.12 21.99
CA SER A 267 14.22 1.72 22.98
C SER A 267 14.60 3.15 23.32
N ASN A 268 13.63 3.90 23.82
CA ASN A 268 13.83 5.26 24.36
C ASN A 268 14.58 6.19 23.41
N VAL A 269 14.31 6.07 22.12
CA VAL A 269 14.91 6.94 21.08
C VAL A 269 14.59 8.40 21.41
N VAL A 270 13.32 8.67 21.71
CA VAL A 270 12.86 9.96 22.25
C VAL A 270 11.84 9.67 23.34
N VAL A 271 11.80 10.51 24.35
CA VAL A 271 10.82 10.44 25.44
C VAL A 271 10.09 11.78 25.55
N LYS A 272 8.76 11.74 25.58
CA LYS A 272 7.91 12.91 25.75
C LYS A 272 7.00 12.75 26.97
N THR A 273 7.03 13.68 27.88
CA THR A 273 6.05 13.75 28.97
C THR A 273 5.02 14.80 28.62
N LEU A 274 3.74 14.42 28.62
CA LEU A 274 2.64 15.32 28.28
C LEU A 274 2.20 16.08 29.55
N SER A 275 1.89 17.36 29.39
CA SER A 275 1.40 18.19 30.48
C SER A 275 -0.12 18.07 30.58
N GLY A 276 -0.63 17.73 31.77
CA GLY A 276 -2.06 17.56 32.01
C GLY A 276 -2.62 16.24 31.52
N ILE A 277 -3.94 16.14 31.57
CA ILE A 277 -4.68 14.96 31.10
C ILE A 277 -5.04 15.16 29.63
N ILE A 278 -4.40 14.41 28.78
CA ILE A 278 -4.52 14.50 27.31
C ILE A 278 -5.32 13.31 26.76
N SER A 279 -6.18 13.60 25.77
CA SER A 279 -6.93 12.61 24.99
C SER A 279 -7.26 13.17 23.62
N GLY A 280 -7.45 12.31 22.62
CA GLY A 280 -7.75 12.71 21.24
C GLY A 280 -6.49 13.01 20.41
N ASN A 281 -6.68 13.73 19.32
CA ASN A 281 -5.61 14.12 18.42
C ASN A 281 -4.66 15.10 19.10
N THR A 282 -3.43 14.68 19.30
CA THR A 282 -2.39 15.44 19.98
C THR A 282 -1.17 15.58 19.08
N THR A 283 -0.81 16.80 18.76
CA THR A 283 0.39 17.09 17.97
C THR A 283 1.62 17.20 18.88
N LEU A 284 2.61 16.39 18.61
CA LEU A 284 3.89 16.38 19.32
C LEU A 284 4.95 17.03 18.46
N SER A 285 5.60 18.04 18.98
CA SER A 285 6.74 18.68 18.34
C SER A 285 8.03 17.98 18.72
N PHE A 286 8.93 17.86 17.76
CA PHE A 286 10.29 17.32 17.93
C PHE A 286 11.31 18.39 17.56
N THR A 287 12.27 18.60 18.39
CA THR A 287 13.46 19.40 18.08
C THR A 287 14.33 18.69 17.05
N GLU A 288 15.21 19.42 16.38
CA GLU A 288 16.19 18.82 15.47
C GLU A 288 17.04 17.76 16.16
N ALA A 289 17.45 17.99 17.41
CA ALA A 289 18.22 17.04 18.19
C ALA A 289 17.46 15.72 18.39
N GLU A 290 16.17 15.79 18.67
CA GLU A 290 15.31 14.61 18.83
C GLU A 290 15.09 13.90 17.50
N VAL A 291 14.89 14.62 16.41
CA VAL A 291 14.79 14.03 15.06
C VAL A 291 16.09 13.33 14.68
N ASN A 292 17.23 13.93 15.00
CA ASN A 292 18.54 13.32 14.74
C ASN A 292 18.77 12.01 15.51
N GLN A 293 18.09 11.80 16.64
CA GLN A 293 18.10 10.50 17.33
C GLN A 293 17.44 9.38 16.50
N PHE A 294 16.39 9.69 15.73
CA PHE A 294 15.81 8.73 14.79
C PHE A 294 16.75 8.45 13.61
N TYR A 295 17.39 9.48 13.06
CA TYR A 295 18.42 9.30 12.03
C TYR A 295 19.57 8.40 12.50
N ALA A 296 20.01 8.55 13.75
CA ALA A 296 21.07 7.75 14.35
C ALA A 296 20.69 6.26 14.48
N LYS A 297 19.40 5.93 14.46
CA LYS A 297 18.95 4.53 14.47
C LYS A 297 18.84 3.91 13.08
N ALA A 298 18.96 4.73 12.02
CA ALA A 298 18.89 4.27 10.64
C ALA A 298 20.10 4.75 9.80
N PRO A 299 21.35 4.51 10.25
CA PRO A 299 22.53 4.98 9.53
C PRO A 299 22.70 4.31 8.17
N ASN A 300 22.19 3.09 8.00
CA ASN A 300 22.34 2.26 6.81
C ASN A 300 20.99 1.93 6.12
N SER A 301 19.93 2.66 6.45
CA SER A 301 18.60 2.43 5.87
C SER A 301 17.87 3.75 5.65
N ALA A 302 17.20 3.85 4.53
CA ALA A 302 16.32 4.97 4.22
C ALA A 302 14.92 4.84 4.85
N ALA A 303 14.64 3.74 5.53
CA ALA A 303 13.35 3.50 6.15
C ALA A 303 13.48 2.63 7.40
N GLY A 304 12.47 2.71 8.24
CA GLY A 304 12.33 1.88 9.42
C GLY A 304 10.90 1.90 9.91
N LYS A 305 10.70 1.31 11.07
CA LYS A 305 9.43 1.36 11.78
C LYS A 305 9.65 2.03 13.13
N TYR A 306 8.62 2.66 13.65
CA TYR A 306 8.61 3.17 15.01
C TYR A 306 7.30 2.81 15.69
N CYS A 307 7.32 2.72 16.99
CA CYS A 307 6.13 2.61 17.83
C CYS A 307 6.28 3.47 19.07
N VAL A 308 5.19 3.65 19.77
CA VAL A 308 5.15 4.44 20.98
C VAL A 308 4.64 3.57 22.13
N TYR A 309 5.46 3.44 23.17
CA TYR A 309 4.99 2.93 24.43
C TYR A 309 4.39 4.07 25.23
N VAL A 310 3.18 3.87 25.67
CA VAL A 310 2.40 4.83 26.43
C VAL A 310 2.34 4.37 27.87
N ARG A 311 2.95 5.09 28.76
CA ARG A 311 2.80 4.87 30.20
C ARG A 311 1.83 5.85 30.80
N THR A 312 0.92 5.35 31.62
CA THR A 312 -0.12 6.12 32.29
C THR A 312 0.17 6.20 33.76
N TYR A 313 -0.01 7.36 34.36
CA TYR A 313 0.31 7.65 35.75
C TYR A 313 -0.86 8.31 36.47
N ALA A 314 -0.90 8.19 37.78
CA ALA A 314 -1.92 8.81 38.62
C ALA A 314 -1.72 10.34 38.78
N SER A 315 -0.49 10.83 38.62
CA SER A 315 -0.17 12.25 38.78
C SER A 315 0.87 12.73 37.75
N GLN A 316 0.90 14.05 37.51
CA GLN A 316 1.91 14.68 36.67
C GLN A 316 3.33 14.48 37.23
N ALA A 317 3.49 14.51 38.54
CA ALA A 317 4.78 14.29 39.18
C ALA A 317 5.30 12.88 38.90
N ASN A 318 4.45 11.87 39.00
CA ASN A 318 4.83 10.50 38.68
C ASN A 318 5.19 10.35 37.20
N ALA A 319 4.45 11.00 36.30
CA ALA A 319 4.79 10.99 34.87
C ALA A 319 6.14 11.67 34.61
N ASN A 320 6.39 12.80 35.20
CA ASN A 320 7.67 13.53 35.05
C ASN A 320 8.86 12.70 35.54
N ASN A 321 8.70 12.03 36.68
CA ASN A 321 9.74 11.23 37.32
C ASN A 321 9.80 9.78 36.81
N ASN A 322 8.83 9.36 35.98
CA ASN A 322 8.72 7.98 35.50
C ASN A 322 8.58 6.95 36.63
N THR A 323 7.82 7.25 37.65
CA THR A 323 7.62 6.41 38.82
C THR A 323 6.17 5.95 38.94
N SER A 324 5.95 4.72 39.44
CA SER A 324 4.60 4.19 39.75
C SER A 324 3.62 4.29 38.56
N SER A 325 4.02 3.79 37.39
CA SER A 325 3.10 3.72 36.24
C SER A 325 1.97 2.74 36.52
N LEU A 326 0.74 3.16 36.23
CA LEU A 326 -0.48 2.35 36.40
C LEU A 326 -0.66 1.38 35.23
N SER A 327 -0.32 1.78 34.03
CA SER A 327 -0.39 0.92 32.85
C SER A 327 0.69 1.27 31.83
N THR A 328 1.03 0.31 31.00
CA THR A 328 1.90 0.48 29.84
C THR A 328 1.25 -0.22 28.66
N THR A 329 1.08 0.53 27.57
CA THR A 329 0.56 0.01 26.31
C THR A 329 1.53 0.34 25.19
N GLN A 330 1.48 -0.43 24.12
CA GLN A 330 2.29 -0.21 22.94
C GLN A 330 1.37 0.03 21.74
N SER A 331 1.68 1.02 20.92
CA SER A 331 1.02 1.19 19.63
C SER A 331 1.43 0.10 18.64
N SER A 332 0.69 -0.06 17.57
CA SER A 332 1.21 -0.78 16.40
C SER A 332 2.43 -0.06 15.82
N TRP A 333 3.26 -0.80 15.09
CA TRP A 333 4.41 -0.25 14.41
C TRP A 333 3.97 0.53 13.16
N GLY A 334 4.32 1.82 13.10
CA GLY A 334 4.20 2.65 11.91
C GLY A 334 5.52 2.75 11.15
N ALA A 335 5.45 3.12 9.89
CA ALA A 335 6.65 3.35 9.09
C ALA A 335 7.23 4.74 9.35
N PHE A 336 8.54 4.86 9.35
CA PHE A 336 9.21 6.14 9.08
C PHE A 336 10.09 6.01 7.84
N THR A 337 10.25 7.11 7.13
CA THR A 337 11.06 7.19 5.92
C THR A 337 12.02 8.37 5.99
N ILE A 338 13.17 8.19 5.40
CA ILE A 338 14.16 9.24 5.17
C ILE A 338 14.14 9.52 3.67
N VAL A 339 13.90 10.76 3.29
CA VAL A 339 13.85 11.15 1.87
C VAL A 339 15.22 11.65 1.43
N SER A 340 15.61 11.30 0.22
CA SER A 340 16.79 11.85 -0.41
C SER A 340 16.58 13.34 -0.73
N SER A 341 17.34 14.18 -0.09
CA SER A 341 17.29 15.64 -0.23
C SER A 341 18.67 16.25 -0.03
N ASP A 342 18.81 17.54 -0.24
CA ASP A 342 20.09 18.21 0.02
C ASP A 342 20.53 18.15 1.49
N ALA A 343 19.58 17.94 2.40
CA ALA A 343 19.88 17.77 3.82
C ALA A 343 20.32 16.35 4.19
N THR A 344 20.04 15.35 3.38
CA THR A 344 20.25 13.95 3.71
C THR A 344 21.26 13.23 2.82
N LYS A 345 21.35 13.60 1.53
CA LYS A 345 22.34 13.04 0.61
C LYS A 345 23.78 13.48 0.90
N PRO A 346 24.80 12.72 0.48
CA PRO A 346 26.20 13.10 0.68
C PRO A 346 26.50 14.51 0.19
N ALA A 347 27.35 15.21 0.91
CA ALA A 347 27.90 16.47 0.43
C ALA A 347 29.03 16.17 -0.56
N VAL A 348 28.92 16.74 -1.75
CA VAL A 348 29.95 16.66 -2.81
C VAL A 348 30.32 18.04 -3.29
N SER A 349 31.56 18.20 -3.76
CA SER A 349 32.06 19.45 -4.32
C SER A 349 32.96 19.19 -5.54
N ALA A 350 33.13 20.18 -6.40
CA ALA A 350 33.95 20.06 -7.60
C ALA A 350 35.43 19.73 -7.31
N SER A 351 35.93 20.04 -6.13
CA SER A 351 37.29 19.70 -5.71
C SER A 351 37.51 18.20 -5.50
N MET A 352 36.40 17.42 -5.32
CA MET A 352 36.47 15.97 -5.13
C MET A 352 36.72 15.19 -6.43
N LEU A 353 36.56 15.85 -7.58
CA LEU A 353 36.79 15.26 -8.89
C LEU A 353 38.00 15.93 -9.54
N SER A 354 39.06 15.19 -9.74
CA SER A 354 40.23 15.62 -10.55
C SER A 354 40.16 14.88 -11.89
N VAL A 355 40.21 15.60 -12.98
CA VAL A 355 40.24 15.04 -14.34
C VAL A 355 41.57 15.48 -14.98
N TYR A 356 42.23 14.59 -15.68
CA TYR A 356 43.50 14.91 -16.33
C TYR A 356 43.76 13.97 -17.53
N ASP A 357 44.62 14.46 -18.45
CA ASP A 357 45.13 13.69 -19.57
C ASP A 357 46.39 12.93 -19.15
N ASN A 358 46.33 11.60 -19.05
CA ASN A 358 47.45 10.78 -18.65
C ASN A 358 48.57 10.73 -19.71
N ASN A 359 48.27 11.03 -20.97
CA ASN A 359 49.20 11.14 -22.10
C ASN A 359 49.78 12.54 -22.28
N ASN A 360 49.21 13.53 -21.59
CA ASN A 360 49.55 14.92 -21.74
C ASN A 360 49.53 15.40 -23.23
N ALA A 361 48.61 14.82 -24.03
CA ALA A 361 48.62 15.07 -25.47
C ALA A 361 48.32 16.56 -25.86
N TYR A 362 47.44 17.18 -25.09
CA TYR A 362 47.21 18.64 -25.32
C TYR A 362 48.42 19.46 -24.91
N GLY A 363 49.09 19.11 -23.83
CA GLY A 363 50.30 19.71 -23.35
C GLY A 363 51.48 19.60 -24.32
N TYR A 364 51.42 18.65 -25.26
CA TYR A 364 52.38 18.58 -26.36
C TYR A 364 52.32 19.79 -27.29
N PHE A 365 51.13 20.35 -27.51
CA PHE A 365 50.93 21.52 -28.36
C PHE A 365 51.04 22.84 -27.58
N THR A 366 50.75 22.82 -26.27
CA THR A 366 50.74 24.00 -25.41
C THR A 366 50.97 23.58 -23.92
N THR A 367 50.74 24.50 -22.99
CA THR A 367 50.80 24.23 -21.57
C THR A 367 49.71 23.19 -21.18
N PRO A 368 50.03 22.17 -20.37
CA PRO A 368 49.05 21.21 -19.93
C PRO A 368 47.84 21.86 -19.26
N ASP A 369 46.65 21.39 -19.64
CA ASP A 369 45.37 21.91 -19.13
C ASP A 369 44.40 20.75 -18.96
N ASN A 370 44.00 20.51 -17.72
CA ASN A 370 43.09 19.39 -17.34
C ASN A 370 41.64 19.57 -17.81
N THR A 371 41.36 20.62 -18.63
CA THR A 371 40.05 20.81 -19.26
C THR A 371 40.08 20.60 -20.76
N ARG A 372 41.27 20.49 -21.34
CA ARG A 372 41.48 20.39 -22.81
C ARG A 372 42.16 19.07 -23.14
N PHE A 373 41.61 18.37 -24.08
CA PHE A 373 42.01 17.03 -24.50
C PHE A 373 42.06 16.95 -26.03
N VAL A 374 42.84 16.06 -26.55
CA VAL A 374 42.98 15.83 -27.97
C VAL A 374 42.40 14.49 -28.36
N GLN A 375 41.51 14.49 -29.34
CA GLN A 375 40.89 13.29 -29.87
C GLN A 375 41.91 12.20 -30.21
N SER A 376 41.66 10.97 -29.78
CA SER A 376 42.50 9.80 -30.05
C SER A 376 43.96 9.86 -29.56
N LEU A 377 44.36 10.96 -28.94
CA LEU A 377 45.74 11.15 -28.41
C LEU A 377 45.73 11.29 -26.88
N SER A 378 44.83 12.03 -26.33
CA SER A 378 44.69 12.17 -24.89
C SER A 378 44.15 10.91 -24.25
N ALA A 379 44.70 10.49 -23.13
CA ALA A 379 44.12 9.39 -22.30
C ALA A 379 43.33 10.02 -21.15
N VAL A 380 42.01 9.89 -21.19
CA VAL A 380 41.13 10.51 -20.21
C VAL A 380 41.16 9.72 -18.92
N CYS A 381 41.68 10.32 -17.86
CA CYS A 381 41.68 9.79 -16.51
C CYS A 381 40.96 10.74 -15.56
N ALA A 382 40.28 10.14 -14.57
CA ALA A 382 39.63 10.89 -13.52
C ALA A 382 39.91 10.27 -12.14
N LYS A 383 40.16 11.09 -11.13
CA LYS A 383 40.53 10.67 -9.79
C LYS A 383 39.51 11.19 -8.77
N VAL A 384 39.18 10.34 -7.80
CA VAL A 384 38.49 10.76 -6.58
C VAL A 384 39.50 11.49 -5.69
N ALA A 385 39.50 12.81 -5.76
CA ALA A 385 40.57 13.62 -5.13
C ALA A 385 40.36 13.86 -3.62
N ALA A 386 39.13 13.79 -3.13
CA ALA A 386 38.81 13.97 -1.72
C ALA A 386 37.57 13.19 -1.31
N ALA A 387 37.41 12.97 -0.01
CA ALA A 387 36.27 12.27 0.57
C ALA A 387 35.02 13.15 0.60
N ALA A 388 33.87 12.55 0.27
CA ALA A 388 32.57 13.15 0.51
C ALA A 388 32.18 13.04 1.99
N THR A 389 31.34 13.95 2.45
CA THR A 389 30.83 13.94 3.83
C THR A 389 29.41 13.41 3.83
N ALA A 390 29.16 12.35 4.58
CA ALA A 390 27.81 11.86 4.82
C ALA A 390 27.03 12.79 5.74
N LYS A 391 25.70 12.79 5.63
CA LYS A 391 24.81 13.61 6.43
C LYS A 391 23.84 12.76 7.25
N LYS A 392 23.31 13.34 8.33
CA LYS A 392 22.25 12.74 9.15
C LYS A 392 22.56 11.30 9.55
N SER A 393 23.72 11.11 10.19
CA SER A 393 24.21 9.82 10.72
C SER A 393 24.46 8.71 9.70
N ALA A 394 24.35 8.97 8.42
CA ALA A 394 24.85 8.03 7.40
C ALA A 394 26.39 7.99 7.40
N SER A 395 26.94 7.05 6.68
CA SER A 395 28.37 6.95 6.40
C SER A 395 28.61 6.87 4.89
N ILE A 396 29.84 7.12 4.46
CA ILE A 396 30.26 6.81 3.09
C ILE A 396 30.97 5.44 3.18
N PRO A 397 30.33 4.38 2.65
CA PRO A 397 30.95 3.07 2.70
C PRO A 397 32.18 2.99 1.79
N ALA A 398 33.01 1.97 2.00
CA ALA A 398 34.05 1.63 1.05
C ALA A 398 33.44 1.36 -0.33
N LYS A 399 34.19 1.73 -1.38
CA LYS A 399 33.71 1.52 -2.76
C LYS A 399 32.43 2.31 -3.14
N ALA A 400 32.16 3.43 -2.46
CA ALA A 400 30.95 4.22 -2.63
C ALA A 400 30.96 5.15 -3.85
N TYR A 401 32.12 5.32 -4.48
CA TYR A 401 32.29 6.28 -5.55
C TYR A 401 32.20 5.62 -6.92
N LYS A 402 31.66 6.34 -7.87
CA LYS A 402 31.69 5.99 -9.30
C LYS A 402 31.94 7.22 -10.13
N ILE A 403 32.71 7.05 -11.23
CA ILE A 403 32.96 8.12 -12.20
C ILE A 403 32.41 7.68 -13.54
N THR A 404 31.68 8.58 -14.16
CA THR A 404 31.06 8.35 -15.49
C THR A 404 31.62 9.35 -16.49
N PHE A 405 32.01 8.84 -17.64
CA PHE A 405 32.46 9.62 -18.79
C PHE A 405 31.99 8.96 -20.08
N ASN A 406 31.39 9.73 -20.97
CA ASN A 406 30.95 9.28 -22.29
C ASN A 406 30.20 7.92 -22.26
N GLY A 407 29.22 7.78 -21.35
CA GLY A 407 28.43 6.56 -21.21
C GLY A 407 29.13 5.38 -20.50
N ARG A 408 30.43 5.46 -20.32
CA ARG A 408 31.20 4.46 -19.56
C ARG A 408 31.28 4.85 -18.10
N THR A 409 31.13 3.89 -17.21
CA THR A 409 31.18 4.09 -15.77
C THR A 409 32.21 3.19 -15.14
N GLU A 410 33.13 3.76 -14.37
CA GLU A 410 33.97 3.07 -13.44
C GLU A 410 33.38 3.21 -12.03
N SER A 411 33.09 2.08 -11.40
CA SER A 411 32.39 1.99 -10.12
C SER A 411 33.28 1.33 -9.06
N GLN A 412 32.77 1.26 -7.84
CA GLN A 412 33.49 0.70 -6.69
C GLN A 412 34.84 1.35 -6.43
N LEU A 413 34.87 2.68 -6.54
CA LEU A 413 36.05 3.48 -6.29
C LEU A 413 36.08 3.96 -4.85
N ASP A 414 37.28 4.16 -4.34
CA ASP A 414 37.56 4.82 -3.05
C ASP A 414 38.22 6.17 -3.29
N VAL A 415 38.42 6.92 -2.22
CA VAL A 415 39.27 8.14 -2.26
C VAL A 415 40.64 7.77 -2.78
N ASN A 416 41.20 8.61 -3.65
CA ASN A 416 42.44 8.42 -4.40
C ASN A 416 42.40 7.38 -5.52
N SER A 417 41.31 6.64 -5.73
CA SER A 417 41.17 5.78 -6.89
C SER A 417 41.14 6.59 -8.18
N VAL A 418 41.72 6.00 -9.20
CA VAL A 418 41.77 6.55 -10.57
C VAL A 418 40.90 5.70 -11.48
N ALA A 419 39.99 6.34 -12.20
CA ALA A 419 39.24 5.78 -13.29
C ALA A 419 39.93 6.10 -14.62
N SER A 420 40.18 5.11 -15.47
CA SER A 420 40.78 5.27 -16.79
C SER A 420 39.73 4.97 -17.87
N PHE A 421 39.49 5.92 -18.73
CA PHE A 421 38.49 5.80 -19.79
C PHE A 421 39.07 5.55 -21.17
N GLY A 422 40.41 5.46 -21.26
CA GLY A 422 41.13 5.28 -22.53
C GLY A 422 41.27 6.58 -23.32
N LEU A 423 41.45 6.45 -24.63
CA LEU A 423 41.66 7.61 -25.51
C LEU A 423 40.42 8.47 -25.64
N ALA A 424 40.63 9.77 -25.71
CA ALA A 424 39.60 10.77 -25.86
C ALA A 424 38.75 10.50 -27.12
N PRO A 425 37.40 10.50 -27.01
CA PRO A 425 36.50 10.20 -28.08
C PRO A 425 36.44 11.38 -29.10
N THR A 426 35.39 11.43 -29.90
CA THR A 426 35.18 12.48 -30.91
C THR A 426 35.21 13.88 -30.31
N ALA A 427 35.59 14.85 -31.12
CA ALA A 427 35.76 16.25 -30.70
C ALA A 427 34.40 16.87 -30.31
N GLN A 428 34.28 17.16 -29.04
CA GLN A 428 33.18 17.93 -28.46
C GLN A 428 33.45 18.16 -26.95
N THR A 429 32.53 18.85 -26.28
CA THR A 429 32.58 18.99 -24.82
C THR A 429 31.89 17.82 -24.18
N TYR A 430 32.56 17.20 -23.22
CA TYR A 430 32.06 16.10 -22.42
C TYR A 430 31.98 16.47 -20.96
N SER A 431 31.02 15.87 -20.24
CA SER A 431 30.96 15.99 -18.79
C SER A 431 31.52 14.69 -18.15
N VAL A 432 32.43 14.87 -17.22
CA VAL A 432 32.91 13.81 -16.34
C VAL A 432 32.20 13.97 -15.02
N THR A 433 31.48 12.96 -14.58
CA THR A 433 30.62 13.02 -13.41
C THR A 433 31.10 12.07 -12.34
N LEU A 434 31.37 12.59 -11.15
CA LEU A 434 31.61 11.84 -9.92
C LEU A 434 30.28 11.70 -9.17
N THR A 435 29.86 10.49 -8.87
CA THR A 435 28.70 10.20 -8.04
C THR A 435 29.16 9.46 -6.78
N VAL A 436 28.59 9.85 -5.65
CA VAL A 436 28.88 9.25 -4.34
C VAL A 436 27.57 8.77 -3.76
N THR A 437 27.56 7.57 -3.23
CA THR A 437 26.40 6.97 -2.59
C THR A 437 26.69 6.70 -1.11
N ASP A 438 25.80 7.14 -0.22
CA ASP A 438 25.94 6.89 1.21
C ASP A 438 25.43 5.48 1.59
N SER A 439 25.59 5.14 2.86
CA SER A 439 25.18 3.85 3.42
C SER A 439 23.68 3.59 3.37
N ARG A 440 22.86 4.61 3.12
CA ARG A 440 21.40 4.50 2.93
C ARG A 440 21.00 4.32 1.48
N GLY A 441 21.93 4.45 0.54
CA GLY A 441 21.69 4.40 -0.88
C GLY A 441 21.39 5.77 -1.52
N PHE A 442 21.52 6.87 -0.78
CA PHE A 442 21.34 8.21 -1.34
C PHE A 442 22.59 8.65 -2.08
N ALA A 443 22.39 9.10 -3.30
CA ALA A 443 23.46 9.53 -4.15
C ALA A 443 23.45 11.03 -4.39
N ASN A 444 24.64 11.59 -4.55
CA ASN A 444 24.85 12.95 -5.01
C ASN A 444 26.02 13.00 -5.99
N SER A 445 26.01 13.97 -6.88
CA SER A 445 26.97 14.02 -7.97
C SER A 445 27.54 15.42 -8.18
N VAL A 446 28.76 15.45 -8.70
CA VAL A 446 29.40 16.65 -9.20
C VAL A 446 30.04 16.36 -10.55
N SER A 447 30.03 17.32 -11.46
CA SER A 447 30.57 17.18 -12.79
C SER A 447 31.62 18.22 -13.10
N LYS A 448 32.58 17.83 -13.95
CA LYS A 448 33.51 18.71 -14.61
C LYS A 448 33.44 18.52 -16.12
N ASN A 449 33.44 19.60 -16.84
CA ASN A 449 33.47 19.57 -18.30
C ASN A 449 34.90 19.54 -18.81
N ILE A 450 35.11 18.70 -19.82
CA ILE A 450 36.34 18.68 -20.61
C ILE A 450 36.00 18.94 -22.08
N THR A 451 36.88 19.61 -22.79
CA THR A 451 36.72 19.83 -24.23
C THR A 451 37.71 18.98 -24.99
N VAL A 452 37.23 18.13 -25.85
CA VAL A 452 38.06 17.32 -26.75
C VAL A 452 38.15 18.03 -28.07
N TYR A 453 39.37 18.38 -28.47
CA TYR A 453 39.66 18.97 -29.74
C TYR A 453 39.95 17.91 -30.78
N GLN A 454 39.49 18.14 -31.99
CA GLN A 454 39.71 17.23 -33.11
C GLN A 454 41.20 17.13 -33.44
N TYR A 455 41.67 15.89 -33.59
CA TYR A 455 42.94 15.58 -34.22
C TYR A 455 42.75 14.45 -35.23
N PHE A 456 43.40 14.65 -36.38
CA PHE A 456 43.57 13.66 -37.40
C PHE A 456 44.95 13.88 -38.05
N GLU A 457 45.54 12.79 -38.52
CA GLU A 457 46.83 12.86 -39.21
C GLU A 457 46.74 13.79 -40.42
N PRO A 458 47.79 14.56 -40.68
CA PRO A 458 47.84 15.37 -41.86
C PRO A 458 47.53 14.51 -43.11
N SER A 459 46.92 15.09 -44.09
CA SER A 459 46.68 14.42 -45.38
C SER A 459 46.96 15.38 -46.51
N GLY A 460 47.41 14.85 -47.66
CA GLY A 460 47.69 15.67 -48.83
C GLY A 460 47.69 14.90 -50.11
N ASN A 461 47.59 15.66 -51.17
CA ASN A 461 47.58 15.13 -52.53
C ASN A 461 48.55 15.96 -53.39
N ILE A 462 49.42 15.22 -54.13
CA ILE A 462 50.35 15.82 -55.08
C ILE A 462 49.73 15.88 -56.49
N THR A 463 49.82 16.98 -57.09
CA THR A 463 49.50 17.12 -58.52
C THR A 463 50.79 17.43 -59.25
N LEU A 464 51.24 16.58 -60.18
CA LEU A 464 52.31 16.81 -61.09
C LEU A 464 51.78 16.96 -62.49
N LYS A 465 52.23 18.03 -63.17
CA LYS A 465 51.74 18.25 -64.50
C LYS A 465 52.93 18.71 -65.40
N ARG A 466 53.15 17.98 -66.46
CA ARG A 466 54.01 18.48 -67.55
C ARG A 466 53.28 19.61 -68.27
N GLN A 467 54.06 20.56 -68.77
CA GLN A 467 53.50 21.61 -69.59
C GLN A 467 52.92 20.97 -70.88
N ASN A 468 51.69 21.39 -71.21
CA ASN A 468 50.93 20.85 -72.39
C ASN A 468 50.71 19.32 -72.24
N ASP A 469 50.87 18.74 -71.03
CA ASP A 469 50.74 17.34 -70.62
C ASP A 469 51.88 16.43 -71.16
N PHE A 470 52.82 16.96 -72.00
CA PHE A 470 53.90 16.13 -72.56
C PHE A 470 55.28 16.77 -72.57
N GLU A 471 55.41 18.07 -72.36
CA GLU A 471 56.67 18.80 -72.44
C GLU A 471 57.56 18.59 -71.21
N ALA A 472 58.81 18.93 -71.30
CA ALA A 472 59.82 18.79 -70.24
C ALA A 472 59.56 19.69 -69.03
N PRO A 473 59.12 20.94 -69.16
CA PRO A 473 58.80 21.79 -68.02
C PRO A 473 57.66 21.19 -67.23
N THR A 474 57.88 21.07 -65.91
CA THR A 474 56.89 20.37 -64.99
C THR A 474 56.59 21.23 -63.83
N THR A 475 55.35 21.19 -63.44
CA THR A 475 54.86 21.84 -62.19
C THR A 475 54.41 20.83 -61.18
N LEU A 476 54.61 21.19 -59.93
CA LEU A 476 54.08 20.49 -58.75
C LEU A 476 53.12 21.41 -58.04
N ALA A 477 51.95 20.87 -57.66
CA ALA A 477 51.02 21.47 -56.72
C ALA A 477 50.78 20.50 -55.59
N PHE A 478 50.49 21.00 -54.41
CA PHE A 478 50.13 20.17 -53.27
C PHE A 478 48.98 20.81 -52.56
N SER A 479 47.98 20.02 -52.22
CA SER A 479 46.86 20.41 -51.37
C SER A 479 46.73 19.40 -50.23
N GLY A 480 46.37 19.90 -49.04
CA GLY A 480 46.30 19.06 -47.89
C GLY A 480 45.39 19.58 -46.80
N THR A 481 45.22 18.80 -45.77
CA THR A 481 44.53 19.18 -44.55
C THR A 481 45.31 18.70 -43.32
N TYR A 482 45.18 19.41 -42.22
CA TYR A 482 45.71 19.03 -40.94
C TYR A 482 44.79 19.49 -39.83
N ALA A 483 44.86 18.89 -38.71
CA ALA A 483 44.07 19.22 -37.53
C ALA A 483 44.66 20.44 -36.80
N VAL A 484 43.93 21.54 -36.70
CA VAL A 484 44.40 22.77 -36.06
C VAL A 484 44.49 22.72 -34.53
N VAL A 485 43.82 21.80 -33.87
CA VAL A 485 43.83 21.58 -32.42
C VAL A 485 43.75 22.88 -31.65
N ASN A 486 42.62 23.59 -31.80
CA ASN A 486 42.44 24.92 -31.18
C ASN A 486 43.54 25.94 -31.52
N ASN A 487 43.99 25.96 -32.77
CA ASN A 487 45.07 26.80 -33.30
C ASN A 487 46.44 26.57 -32.63
N GLN A 488 46.66 25.41 -32.02
CA GLN A 488 47.91 25.05 -31.38
C GLN A 488 48.79 24.14 -32.24
N ASN A 489 48.20 23.40 -33.17
CA ASN A 489 48.93 22.60 -34.11
C ASN A 489 49.31 23.44 -35.37
N THR A 490 50.53 23.37 -35.78
CA THR A 490 51.07 24.15 -36.93
C THR A 490 51.77 23.23 -37.91
N ILE A 491 51.84 23.64 -39.19
CA ILE A 491 52.67 22.96 -40.16
C ILE A 491 54.15 23.35 -39.94
N LYS A 492 54.98 22.37 -39.67
CA LYS A 492 56.43 22.54 -39.44
C LYS A 492 57.24 22.58 -40.72
N SER A 493 56.95 21.66 -41.67
CA SER A 493 57.64 21.60 -42.95
C SER A 493 56.80 20.93 -44.00
N ILE A 494 56.96 21.39 -45.26
CA ILE A 494 56.51 20.73 -46.43
C ILE A 494 57.71 20.68 -47.37
N GLN A 495 58.10 19.43 -47.70
CA GLN A 495 59.31 19.19 -48.49
C GLN A 495 59.00 18.22 -49.59
N TYR A 496 59.71 18.29 -50.69
CA TYR A 496 59.62 17.31 -51.77
C TYR A 496 61.02 16.80 -52.17
N ARG A 497 61.03 15.59 -52.69
CA ARG A 497 62.22 14.99 -53.36
C ARG A 497 61.74 14.15 -54.53
N TYR A 498 62.66 13.86 -55.45
CA TYR A 498 62.37 13.04 -56.62
C TYR A 498 63.59 12.30 -57.13
N GLY A 499 63.37 11.26 -57.95
CA GLY A 499 64.44 10.51 -58.63
C GLY A 499 63.85 9.72 -59.79
N GLU A 500 64.72 9.20 -60.67
CA GLU A 500 64.28 8.34 -61.78
C GLU A 500 63.79 6.94 -61.32
N THR A 501 64.20 6.53 -60.20
CA THR A 501 63.73 5.28 -59.51
C THR A 501 63.34 5.58 -58.07
N ILE A 502 62.66 4.63 -57.45
CA ILE A 502 62.33 4.75 -56.02
C ILE A 502 63.63 4.91 -55.19
N ALA A 503 64.65 4.07 -55.51
CA ALA A 503 65.92 4.16 -54.77
C ALA A 503 66.63 5.50 -54.96
N ALA A 504 66.61 6.08 -56.16
CA ALA A 504 67.19 7.37 -56.40
C ALA A 504 66.42 8.50 -55.70
N LYS A 505 65.10 8.39 -55.68
CA LYS A 505 64.26 9.31 -54.98
C LYS A 505 64.55 9.23 -53.46
N ASP A 506 64.66 8.05 -52.88
CA ASP A 506 64.91 7.84 -51.46
C ASP A 506 66.29 8.36 -50.99
N ALA A 507 67.28 8.34 -51.92
CA ALA A 507 68.62 8.89 -51.70
C ALA A 507 68.67 10.41 -51.91
N ALA A 508 67.69 11.03 -52.56
CA ALA A 508 67.66 12.42 -52.84
C ALA A 508 67.49 13.35 -51.66
N ALA A 509 68.13 14.46 -51.61
CA ALA A 509 67.95 15.49 -50.59
C ALA A 509 66.55 16.12 -50.70
N TRP A 510 65.93 16.43 -49.56
CA TRP A 510 64.70 17.12 -49.46
C TRP A 510 64.80 18.60 -49.87
N THR A 511 63.86 19.06 -50.61
CA THR A 511 63.76 20.52 -50.96
C THR A 511 62.60 21.09 -50.23
N ASP A 512 62.81 22.11 -49.41
CA ASP A 512 61.79 22.78 -48.63
C ASP A 512 60.93 23.70 -49.52
N ILE A 513 59.63 23.52 -49.38
CA ILE A 513 58.63 24.30 -50.10
C ILE A 513 57.58 24.90 -49.11
N THR A 514 57.85 24.87 -47.86
CA THR A 514 56.94 25.33 -46.78
C THR A 514 56.55 26.81 -47.03
N ALA A 515 57.48 27.64 -47.41
CA ALA A 515 57.21 29.05 -47.68
C ALA A 515 56.26 29.30 -48.88
N LYS A 516 56.02 28.32 -49.74
CA LYS A 516 55.07 28.39 -50.84
C LYS A 516 53.65 28.08 -50.44
N ALA A 517 53.48 27.52 -49.23
CA ALA A 517 52.17 27.06 -48.73
C ALA A 517 51.34 28.22 -48.21
N THR A 518 50.11 28.28 -48.62
CA THR A 518 49.07 29.05 -47.92
C THR A 518 48.42 28.07 -46.95
N VAL A 519 48.49 28.38 -45.65
CA VAL A 519 47.93 27.58 -44.56
C VAL A 519 46.82 28.39 -43.88
N ALA A 520 45.60 27.95 -43.97
CA ALA A 520 44.43 28.59 -43.35
C ALA A 520 43.37 27.55 -42.95
N GLU A 521 42.82 27.68 -41.74
CA GLU A 521 41.67 26.87 -41.25
C GLU A 521 41.87 25.35 -41.43
N GLY A 522 43.09 24.85 -41.20
CA GLY A 522 43.38 23.43 -41.34
C GLY A 522 43.55 22.95 -42.77
N LYS A 523 43.56 23.84 -43.72
CA LYS A 523 43.83 23.56 -45.14
C LYS A 523 45.19 24.08 -45.55
N ILE A 524 45.81 23.33 -46.44
CA ILE A 524 47.09 23.65 -46.99
C ILE A 524 46.93 23.69 -48.50
N ASN A 525 47.47 24.76 -49.15
CA ASN A 525 47.52 24.85 -50.58
C ASN A 525 48.87 25.43 -51.04
N ILE A 526 49.58 24.64 -51.79
CA ILE A 526 50.73 25.07 -52.55
C ILE A 526 50.28 25.15 -54.01
N PRO A 527 50.12 26.36 -54.62
CA PRO A 527 49.76 26.46 -55.99
C PRO A 527 50.85 25.87 -56.87
N ALA A 528 50.51 25.56 -58.12
CA ALA A 528 51.45 24.97 -59.04
C ALA A 528 52.69 25.86 -59.24
N PHE A 529 53.86 25.32 -59.03
CA PHE A 529 55.14 26.00 -59.25
C PHE A 529 56.07 25.10 -60.03
N SER A 530 57.02 25.66 -60.74
CA SER A 530 58.01 24.91 -61.53
C SER A 530 58.95 24.12 -60.59
N VAL A 531 59.11 22.83 -60.86
CA VAL A 531 60.07 21.92 -60.20
C VAL A 531 61.23 21.55 -61.10
N GLY A 532 61.26 22.08 -62.38
CA GLY A 532 62.34 21.85 -63.36
C GLY A 532 61.85 21.27 -64.65
N ASN A 533 62.82 20.95 -65.49
CA ASN A 533 62.62 20.27 -66.76
C ASN A 533 62.96 18.77 -66.63
N PHE A 534 62.04 17.91 -67.00
CA PHE A 534 62.21 16.45 -66.89
C PHE A 534 62.15 15.80 -68.26
N GLU A 535 63.07 14.94 -68.57
CA GLU A 535 63.10 14.25 -69.84
C GLU A 535 61.77 13.61 -70.16
N ILE A 536 61.25 13.85 -71.31
CA ILE A 536 59.88 13.45 -71.76
C ILE A 536 59.75 11.90 -71.86
N ASN A 537 60.84 11.19 -72.12
CA ASN A 537 60.91 9.79 -72.37
C ASN A 537 61.20 8.99 -71.05
N LYS A 538 61.34 9.67 -69.88
CA LYS A 538 61.59 9.07 -68.58
C LYS A 538 60.40 9.28 -67.65
N THR A 539 60.30 8.35 -66.70
CA THR A 539 59.41 8.40 -65.55
C THR A 539 60.22 8.86 -64.36
N TYR A 540 59.59 9.70 -63.51
CA TYR A 540 60.19 10.15 -62.22
C TYR A 540 59.28 9.90 -61.09
N GLU A 541 59.84 9.40 -60.02
CA GLU A 541 59.08 9.21 -58.74
C GLU A 541 59.29 10.49 -57.91
N PHE A 542 58.17 11.10 -57.48
CA PHE A 542 58.14 12.23 -56.59
C PHE A 542 57.57 11.81 -55.24
N GLU A 543 58.07 12.41 -54.20
CA GLU A 543 57.59 12.26 -52.86
C GLU A 543 57.48 13.60 -52.20
N VAL A 544 56.36 13.90 -51.53
CA VAL A 544 56.16 15.07 -50.70
C VAL A 544 56.04 14.59 -49.27
N GLN A 545 56.86 15.17 -48.41
CA GLN A 545 56.76 15.03 -46.95
C GLN A 545 56.07 16.24 -46.40
N MET A 546 55.13 16.07 -45.53
CA MET A 546 54.47 17.14 -44.76
C MET A 546 54.45 16.77 -43.28
N SER A 547 54.91 17.68 -42.45
CA SER A 547 54.95 17.51 -40.97
C SER A 547 54.12 18.59 -40.30
N ASP A 548 53.27 18.24 -39.39
CA ASP A 548 52.72 19.11 -38.36
C ASP A 548 53.49 18.96 -37.04
N ASP A 549 52.97 19.52 -35.94
CA ASP A 549 53.61 19.42 -34.61
C ASP A 549 53.69 18.01 -34.10
N LYS A 550 52.90 17.04 -34.61
CA LYS A 550 52.76 15.69 -34.08
C LYS A 550 53.20 14.61 -35.03
N ASN A 551 52.81 14.70 -36.28
CA ASN A 551 53.01 13.64 -37.27
C ASN A 551 53.64 14.12 -38.58
N THR A 552 54.28 13.18 -39.24
CA THR A 552 54.82 13.40 -40.58
C THR A 552 54.18 12.42 -41.55
N ILE A 553 53.71 12.90 -42.65
CA ILE A 553 53.19 12.07 -43.75
C ILE A 553 54.05 12.13 -45.02
N LEU A 554 54.04 11.06 -45.74
CA LEU A 554 54.66 10.94 -47.05
C LEU A 554 53.59 10.68 -48.08
N ARG A 555 53.74 11.35 -49.24
CA ARG A 555 52.88 11.10 -50.42
C ARG A 555 53.75 10.98 -51.65
N ASN A 556 53.47 9.91 -52.42
CA ASN A 556 54.22 9.57 -53.64
C ASN A 556 53.32 9.89 -54.85
N ARG A 557 53.96 10.38 -55.89
CA ARG A 557 53.34 10.54 -57.18
C ARG A 557 54.34 10.30 -58.27
N THR A 558 53.99 9.51 -59.28
CA THR A 558 54.82 9.27 -60.45
C THR A 558 54.53 10.34 -61.51
N LEU A 559 55.57 10.99 -62.01
CA LEU A 559 55.54 11.79 -63.24
C LEU A 559 55.78 10.85 -64.40
N THR A 560 54.72 10.56 -65.09
CA THR A 560 54.80 9.68 -66.28
C THR A 560 55.55 10.30 -67.46
N GLN A 561 55.95 9.52 -68.41
CA GLN A 561 56.51 10.02 -69.70
C GLN A 561 55.51 11.02 -70.28
N GLY A 562 56.06 11.99 -70.94
CA GLY A 562 55.31 13.01 -71.69
C GLY A 562 54.81 12.40 -73.02
N VAL A 563 53.55 12.25 -73.02
CA VAL A 563 52.93 11.67 -74.25
C VAL A 563 51.94 12.70 -74.81
N PRO A 564 52.25 13.23 -75.98
CA PRO A 564 51.35 14.21 -76.64
C PRO A 564 50.05 13.49 -77.02
N ILE A 565 48.94 14.20 -76.95
CA ILE A 565 47.64 13.71 -77.39
C ILE A 565 47.71 13.28 -78.84
N LEU A 566 48.43 14.05 -79.72
CA LEU A 566 48.73 13.72 -81.09
C LEU A 566 50.17 13.96 -81.30
N SER A 567 50.89 12.96 -81.81
CA SER A 567 52.28 13.00 -82.14
C SER A 567 52.47 12.47 -83.55
N ILE A 568 53.42 13.08 -84.32
CA ILE A 568 53.77 12.63 -85.69
C ILE A 568 55.29 12.40 -85.69
N SER A 569 55.71 11.13 -85.95
CA SER A 569 57.15 10.86 -86.11
C SER A 569 57.70 11.31 -87.45
N ASN A 570 59.03 11.42 -87.47
CA ASN A 570 59.75 11.76 -88.75
C ASN A 570 59.40 10.86 -89.92
N ASN A 571 58.94 9.67 -89.71
CA ASN A 571 58.51 8.65 -90.68
C ASN A 571 57.01 8.80 -91.02
N GLY A 572 56.35 9.93 -90.65
CA GLY A 572 54.92 10.23 -90.91
C GLY A 572 53.90 9.28 -90.22
N ARG A 573 54.31 8.70 -89.10
CA ARG A 573 53.37 7.87 -88.27
C ARG A 573 52.69 8.80 -87.28
N VAL A 574 51.43 8.65 -87.10
CA VAL A 574 50.62 9.43 -86.12
C VAL A 574 50.39 8.59 -84.86
N GLY A 575 50.79 9.12 -83.74
CA GLY A 575 50.50 8.56 -82.41
C GLY A 575 49.39 9.38 -81.78
N ILE A 576 48.34 8.76 -81.26
CA ILE A 576 47.30 9.34 -80.37
C ILE A 576 47.50 8.83 -78.99
N ASN A 577 47.70 9.72 -78.05
CA ASN A 577 48.00 9.44 -76.66
C ASN A 577 49.23 8.49 -76.49
N CYS A 578 50.15 8.53 -77.43
CA CYS A 578 51.43 7.79 -77.40
C CYS A 578 52.43 8.48 -78.32
N LEU A 579 53.76 8.28 -78.11
CA LEU A 579 54.80 8.56 -79.05
C LEU A 579 54.82 7.40 -80.07
N PRO A 580 54.72 7.66 -81.39
CA PRO A 580 54.76 6.58 -82.33
C PRO A 580 56.13 5.94 -82.23
N THR A 581 56.24 4.63 -82.01
CA THR A 581 57.52 3.89 -81.95
C THR A 581 57.97 3.44 -83.31
N ASP A 582 59.22 3.77 -83.58
CA ASP A 582 59.87 3.27 -84.81
C ASP A 582 60.61 1.95 -84.54
N SER A 583 60.34 1.28 -83.49
CA SER A 583 61.03 0.02 -83.09
C SER A 583 60.69 -1.12 -84.04
N ALA A 584 61.69 -2.01 -84.25
CA ALA A 584 61.58 -3.19 -85.06
C ALA A 584 60.54 -4.25 -84.59
N ALA A 585 59.87 -4.01 -83.45
CA ALA A 585 58.85 -4.89 -82.97
C ALA A 585 57.48 -4.72 -83.61
N ILE A 586 57.26 -3.67 -84.39
CA ILE A 586 56.07 -3.50 -85.23
C ILE A 586 56.43 -4.07 -86.63
N THR A 587 56.25 -5.28 -86.88
CA THR A 587 56.52 -6.06 -88.06
C THR A 587 55.71 -5.62 -89.30
N ASN A 588 54.87 -4.64 -89.22
CA ASN A 588 54.05 -4.19 -90.26
C ASN A 588 54.35 -2.71 -90.62
N SER A 589 55.14 -2.48 -91.71
CA SER A 589 55.55 -1.15 -92.26
C SER A 589 54.38 -0.26 -92.66
N SER A 590 53.19 -0.76 -92.69
CA SER A 590 52.01 -0.05 -93.10
C SER A 590 51.24 0.62 -91.94
N THR A 591 51.66 0.40 -90.72
CA THR A 591 50.98 1.04 -89.57
C THR A 591 51.24 2.59 -89.59
N ARG A 592 50.29 3.34 -89.96
CA ARG A 592 50.32 4.82 -89.96
C ARG A 592 49.72 5.51 -88.70
N LEU A 593 48.91 4.82 -87.97
CA LEU A 593 48.22 5.34 -86.75
C LEU A 593 48.40 4.41 -85.59
N GLN A 594 48.98 4.88 -84.47
CA GLN A 594 49.08 4.18 -83.22
C GLN A 594 48.25 4.92 -82.19
N VAL A 595 47.35 4.22 -81.50
CA VAL A 595 46.50 4.80 -80.45
C VAL A 595 46.72 3.99 -79.17
N ASN A 596 47.15 4.68 -78.08
CA ASN A 596 47.21 4.09 -76.82
C ASN A 596 45.89 4.41 -76.03
N GLY A 597 45.02 3.40 -76.08
CA GLY A 597 43.69 3.54 -75.46
C GLY A 597 42.60 2.99 -76.41
N ALA A 598 41.36 3.03 -75.94
CA ALA A 598 40.21 2.52 -76.70
C ALA A 598 39.81 3.53 -77.76
N VAL A 599 39.66 3.09 -79.05
CA VAL A 599 39.16 3.92 -80.16
C VAL A 599 37.66 3.72 -80.29
N LYS A 600 36.86 4.81 -80.02
CA LYS A 600 35.43 4.79 -80.20
C LYS A 600 35.16 5.52 -81.59
N ALA A 601 34.91 4.72 -82.63
CA ALA A 601 34.60 5.25 -83.96
C ALA A 601 33.11 5.03 -84.29
N TYR A 602 32.43 6.07 -84.71
CA TYR A 602 31.04 6.02 -85.13
C TYR A 602 30.76 5.27 -86.40
N SER A 603 31.73 5.25 -87.32
CA SER A 603 31.73 4.39 -88.49
C SER A 603 33.13 4.27 -89.07
N PHE A 604 33.59 3.08 -89.42
CA PHE A 604 34.78 2.82 -90.28
C PHE A 604 34.29 2.21 -91.60
N ASN A 605 34.16 3.06 -92.63
CA ASN A 605 33.82 2.58 -93.95
C ASN A 605 35.02 1.80 -94.59
N GLY A 606 34.89 0.42 -94.70
CA GLY A 606 35.84 -0.40 -95.40
C GLY A 606 36.74 -1.31 -94.59
N MET A 607 36.62 -1.40 -93.29
CA MET A 607 37.35 -2.38 -92.41
C MET A 607 36.64 -3.73 -92.45
N ARG A 608 37.09 -4.66 -93.27
CA ARG A 608 36.81 -6.06 -93.10
C ARG A 608 37.76 -6.63 -92.03
N GLY A 609 37.22 -6.93 -90.90
CA GLY A 609 37.96 -7.61 -89.84
C GLY A 609 37.83 -7.15 -88.45
N ILE A 610 36.80 -6.34 -88.06
CA ILE A 610 36.51 -6.13 -86.71
C ILE A 610 35.38 -7.15 -86.23
N ALA A 611 35.53 -8.34 -86.60
CA ALA A 611 34.71 -9.42 -86.03
C ALA A 611 35.16 -9.76 -84.61
N THR A 612 36.37 -9.29 -84.27
CA THR A 612 36.84 -9.39 -82.83
C THR A 612 36.28 -8.25 -81.91
N SER A 613 35.72 -7.20 -82.50
CA SER A 613 35.16 -6.09 -81.65
C SER A 613 33.69 -6.36 -81.23
N THR A 614 32.98 -7.23 -81.97
CA THR A 614 31.63 -7.61 -81.50
C THR A 614 31.72 -8.66 -80.36
N GLY A 615 32.83 -9.41 -80.31
CA GLY A 615 33.10 -10.27 -79.14
C GLY A 615 33.45 -9.42 -77.91
N THR A 616 34.31 -8.42 -78.06
CA THR A 616 34.66 -7.55 -76.96
C THR A 616 33.51 -6.65 -76.43
N ALA A 617 32.69 -6.16 -77.35
CA ALA A 617 31.53 -5.38 -76.96
C ALA A 617 30.46 -6.23 -76.26
N SER A 618 30.26 -7.47 -76.66
CA SER A 618 29.39 -8.44 -76.04
C SER A 618 30.02 -8.95 -74.73
N ASP A 619 31.35 -9.07 -74.65
CA ASP A 619 32.04 -9.44 -73.43
C ASP A 619 32.08 -8.30 -72.41
N GLU A 620 32.23 -7.06 -72.82
CA GLU A 620 32.03 -5.92 -71.89
C GLU A 620 30.57 -5.79 -71.43
N TYR A 621 29.60 -6.01 -72.27
CA TYR A 621 28.18 -6.04 -71.86
C TYR A 621 27.91 -7.27 -70.99
N ALA A 622 28.49 -8.40 -71.31
CA ALA A 622 28.41 -9.60 -70.52
C ALA A 622 29.15 -9.43 -69.17
N ALA A 623 30.29 -8.73 -69.19
CA ALA A 623 31.02 -8.43 -67.94
C ALA A 623 30.26 -7.43 -67.05
N SER A 624 29.62 -6.42 -67.67
CA SER A 624 28.76 -5.49 -66.88
C SER A 624 27.52 -6.18 -66.35
N SER A 625 26.88 -7.07 -67.13
CA SER A 625 25.75 -7.83 -66.65
C SER A 625 26.16 -8.89 -65.62
N LYS A 626 27.33 -9.54 -65.80
CA LYS A 626 27.92 -10.43 -64.76
C LYS A 626 28.26 -9.66 -63.48
N LEU A 627 28.83 -8.44 -63.61
CA LEU A 627 29.14 -7.60 -62.46
C LEU A 627 27.88 -7.14 -61.78
N THR A 628 26.85 -6.77 -62.53
CA THR A 628 25.53 -6.36 -61.98
C THR A 628 24.86 -7.55 -61.31
N ASN A 629 24.91 -8.76 -61.91
CA ASN A 629 24.37 -9.98 -61.32
C ASN A 629 25.17 -10.42 -60.09
N SER A 630 26.49 -10.26 -60.10
CA SER A 630 27.35 -10.50 -58.97
C SER A 630 27.07 -9.53 -57.83
N LEU A 631 26.90 -8.25 -58.14
CA LEU A 631 26.55 -7.21 -57.19
C LEU A 631 25.15 -7.47 -56.57
N ASN A 632 24.16 -7.79 -57.40
CA ASN A 632 22.84 -8.17 -56.97
C ASN A 632 22.84 -9.44 -56.11
N SER A 633 23.66 -10.44 -56.49
CA SER A 633 23.85 -11.64 -55.69
C SER A 633 24.52 -11.33 -54.33
N SER A 634 25.47 -10.39 -54.31
CA SER A 634 26.15 -9.99 -53.09
C SER A 634 25.22 -9.18 -52.20
N LEU A 635 24.41 -8.28 -52.79
CA LEU A 635 23.35 -7.55 -52.07
C LEU A 635 22.30 -8.50 -51.50
N THR A 636 21.86 -9.49 -52.26
CA THR A 636 20.94 -10.51 -51.80
C THR A 636 21.55 -11.34 -50.65
N LYS A 637 22.85 -11.71 -50.78
CA LYS A 637 23.57 -12.40 -49.68
C LYS A 637 23.69 -11.52 -48.44
N LEU A 638 23.98 -10.23 -48.61
CA LEU A 638 24.05 -9.29 -47.50
C LEU A 638 22.70 -9.13 -46.83
N ASP A 639 21.61 -9.00 -47.57
CA ASP A 639 20.24 -8.93 -47.09
C ASP A 639 19.86 -10.22 -46.33
N ASN A 640 20.20 -11.37 -46.90
CA ASN A 640 19.96 -12.66 -46.27
C ASN A 640 20.81 -12.84 -44.98
N ASN A 641 22.04 -12.36 -44.99
CA ASN A 641 22.91 -12.37 -43.81
C ASN A 641 22.36 -11.43 -42.73
N LEU A 642 21.90 -10.26 -43.12
CA LEU A 642 21.25 -9.30 -42.19
C LEU A 642 19.99 -9.92 -41.55
N LYS A 643 19.17 -10.57 -42.40
CA LYS A 643 17.98 -11.32 -41.92
C LYS A 643 18.37 -12.54 -41.05
N SER A 644 19.48 -13.20 -41.38
CA SER A 644 20.01 -14.30 -40.55
C SER A 644 20.51 -13.79 -39.20
N ILE A 645 21.24 -12.69 -39.18
CA ILE A 645 21.66 -12.01 -37.94
C ILE A 645 20.44 -11.64 -37.10
N GLY A 646 19.43 -11.09 -37.73
CA GLY A 646 18.15 -10.79 -37.06
C GLY A 646 17.50 -12.04 -36.46
N LYS A 647 17.59 -13.18 -37.12
CA LYS A 647 17.10 -14.49 -36.61
C LYS A 647 17.89 -14.97 -35.38
N THR A 648 19.21 -14.77 -35.41
CA THR A 648 20.10 -15.17 -34.32
C THR A 648 19.96 -14.27 -33.10
N LEU A 649 19.89 -12.95 -33.30
CA LEU A 649 19.73 -11.99 -32.22
C LEU A 649 18.35 -12.04 -31.57
N PHE A 650 17.34 -12.35 -32.38
CA PHE A 650 15.95 -12.39 -31.92
C PHE A 650 15.31 -13.70 -32.43
N PRO A 651 15.56 -14.84 -31.82
CA PRO A 651 14.89 -16.10 -32.18
C PRO A 651 13.37 -15.99 -32.03
N VAL A 652 12.62 -16.88 -32.66
CA VAL A 652 11.16 -16.97 -32.49
C VAL A 652 10.84 -17.06 -31.00
N GLY A 653 9.91 -16.22 -30.55
CA GLY A 653 9.56 -16.04 -29.14
C GLY A 653 10.22 -14.82 -28.48
N SER A 654 11.22 -14.19 -29.10
CA SER A 654 11.83 -12.96 -28.56
C SER A 654 10.85 -11.81 -28.52
N ILE A 655 10.98 -10.98 -27.47
CA ILE A 655 10.21 -9.75 -27.32
C ILE A 655 11.13 -8.56 -27.58
N PHE A 656 10.69 -7.67 -28.45
CA PHE A 656 11.37 -6.41 -28.78
C PHE A 656 10.60 -5.23 -28.20
N PHE A 657 11.30 -4.39 -27.48
CA PHE A 657 10.76 -3.18 -26.86
C PHE A 657 11.21 -1.94 -27.63
N THR A 658 10.31 -1.04 -27.95
CA THR A 658 10.62 0.19 -28.69
C THR A 658 9.65 1.32 -28.34
N THR A 659 10.11 2.56 -28.45
CA THR A 659 9.27 3.74 -28.34
C THR A 659 8.57 4.10 -29.65
N LYS A 660 8.96 3.48 -30.79
CA LYS A 660 8.37 3.73 -32.11
C LYS A 660 7.37 2.64 -32.46
N ASN A 661 6.23 3.05 -33.01
CA ASN A 661 5.22 2.12 -33.54
C ASN A 661 5.61 1.59 -34.93
N THR A 662 6.80 1.03 -35.03
CA THR A 662 7.28 0.44 -36.28
C THR A 662 7.48 -1.05 -36.06
N ASN A 663 6.84 -1.86 -36.91
CA ASN A 663 6.98 -3.31 -36.84
C ASN A 663 8.44 -3.71 -37.07
N PRO A 664 9.11 -4.42 -36.15
CA PRO A 664 10.51 -4.83 -36.28
C PRO A 664 10.79 -5.66 -37.53
N GLY A 665 9.80 -6.35 -38.06
CA GLY A 665 9.92 -7.11 -39.31
C GLY A 665 10.37 -6.27 -40.49
N THR A 666 10.14 -4.95 -40.46
CA THR A 666 10.54 -4.03 -41.54
C THR A 666 12.05 -3.76 -41.61
N PHE A 667 12.78 -3.97 -40.50
CA PHE A 667 14.21 -3.66 -40.41
C PHE A 667 15.07 -4.80 -39.80
N ILE A 668 14.49 -5.71 -39.03
CA ILE A 668 15.19 -6.88 -38.47
C ILE A 668 14.85 -8.14 -39.28
N GLY A 669 13.74 -8.10 -40.02
CA GLY A 669 13.17 -9.26 -40.71
C GLY A 669 12.38 -10.16 -39.77
N GLY A 670 11.73 -11.18 -40.32
CA GLY A 670 10.81 -12.09 -39.60
C GLY A 670 9.42 -11.51 -39.45
N THR A 671 8.55 -12.30 -38.91
CA THR A 671 7.16 -11.91 -38.63
C THR A 671 7.02 -11.52 -37.17
N TRP A 672 6.48 -10.37 -36.93
CA TRP A 672 6.29 -9.79 -35.60
C TRP A 672 4.85 -9.37 -35.39
N VAL A 673 4.33 -9.65 -34.24
CA VAL A 673 2.98 -9.24 -33.81
C VAL A 673 3.08 -8.39 -32.56
N ALA A 674 2.15 -7.46 -32.41
CA ALA A 674 2.05 -6.72 -31.16
C ALA A 674 1.79 -7.70 -29.99
N TRP A 675 2.49 -7.50 -28.88
CA TRP A 675 2.44 -8.40 -27.74
C TRP A 675 2.25 -7.63 -26.44
N GLY A 676 1.49 -8.22 -25.52
CA GLY A 676 1.37 -7.69 -24.17
C GLY A 676 0.73 -6.31 -24.05
N SER A 677 -0.11 -5.87 -24.99
CA SER A 677 -0.77 -4.55 -24.95
C SER A 677 -1.46 -4.31 -23.60
N GLY A 678 -1.09 -3.19 -22.95
CA GLY A 678 -1.64 -2.82 -21.64
C GLY A 678 -1.20 -3.73 -20.47
N ARG A 679 -0.14 -4.52 -20.65
CA ARG A 679 0.37 -5.47 -19.64
C ARG A 679 1.84 -5.21 -19.34
N VAL A 680 2.24 -5.54 -18.12
CA VAL A 680 3.63 -5.53 -17.67
C VAL A 680 4.19 -6.94 -17.78
N PRO A 681 5.33 -7.14 -18.49
CA PRO A 681 6.01 -8.43 -18.52
C PRO A 681 6.50 -8.82 -17.12
N VAL A 682 6.26 -10.06 -16.75
CA VAL A 682 6.72 -10.65 -15.49
C VAL A 682 7.49 -11.91 -15.81
N GLY A 683 8.58 -12.13 -15.09
CA GLY A 683 9.37 -13.35 -15.24
C GLY A 683 8.59 -14.61 -14.85
N VAL A 684 8.80 -15.68 -15.62
CA VAL A 684 8.20 -16.98 -15.31
C VAL A 684 8.78 -17.51 -14.00
N ASN A 685 7.90 -17.93 -13.12
CA ASN A 685 8.24 -18.63 -11.88
C ASN A 685 7.43 -19.93 -11.83
N THR A 686 8.07 -21.04 -12.17
CA THR A 686 7.41 -22.34 -12.24
C THR A 686 6.83 -22.84 -10.93
N SER A 687 7.30 -22.28 -9.82
CA SER A 687 6.79 -22.61 -8.47
C SER A 687 5.58 -21.78 -8.05
N ASN A 688 5.20 -20.75 -8.82
CA ASN A 688 4.06 -19.90 -8.50
C ASN A 688 2.94 -20.10 -9.52
N GLY A 689 1.81 -20.62 -9.08
CA GLY A 689 0.69 -20.92 -9.95
C GLY A 689 0.18 -19.75 -10.81
N ASN A 690 0.45 -18.50 -10.42
CA ASN A 690 0.07 -17.33 -11.21
C ASN A 690 1.06 -17.02 -12.35
N PHE A 691 2.32 -17.47 -12.26
CA PHE A 691 3.41 -17.11 -13.18
C PHE A 691 4.14 -18.33 -13.75
N ASN A 692 3.52 -19.49 -13.71
CA ASN A 692 4.20 -20.78 -13.95
C ASN A 692 4.41 -21.14 -15.42
N THR A 693 3.81 -20.44 -16.34
CA THR A 693 3.96 -20.71 -17.78
C THR A 693 4.20 -19.41 -18.56
N PRO A 694 5.00 -19.46 -19.63
CA PRO A 694 5.15 -18.32 -20.51
C PRO A 694 3.80 -17.83 -21.05
N GLU A 695 3.67 -16.54 -21.25
CA GLU A 695 2.48 -15.88 -21.84
C GLU A 695 1.19 -16.02 -21.03
N LYS A 696 1.24 -16.57 -19.84
CA LYS A 696 0.11 -16.57 -18.94
C LYS A 696 -0.29 -15.15 -18.58
N THR A 697 -1.56 -14.84 -18.73
CA THR A 697 -2.09 -13.52 -18.45
C THR A 697 -2.88 -13.53 -17.15
N GLY A 698 -2.77 -12.45 -16.40
CA GLY A 698 -3.49 -12.31 -15.14
C GLY A 698 -3.42 -10.88 -14.63
N GLY A 699 -3.85 -10.71 -13.39
CA GLY A 699 -3.88 -9.42 -12.72
C GLY A 699 -5.03 -8.52 -13.17
N ALA A 700 -5.17 -7.44 -12.47
CA ALA A 700 -6.15 -6.39 -12.74
C ALA A 700 -5.49 -5.03 -12.59
N SER A 701 -5.91 -4.06 -13.37
CA SER A 701 -5.45 -2.67 -13.27
C SER A 701 -6.02 -1.95 -12.06
N SER A 702 -7.05 -2.51 -11.47
CA SER A 702 -7.69 -1.98 -10.28
C SER A 702 -8.21 -3.12 -9.41
N HIS A 703 -8.41 -2.84 -8.15
CA HIS A 703 -9.05 -3.75 -7.22
C HIS A 703 -10.04 -3.00 -6.34
N SER A 704 -10.96 -3.73 -5.81
CA SER A 704 -11.87 -3.26 -4.78
C SER A 704 -11.83 -4.24 -3.62
N HIS A 705 -11.95 -3.73 -2.43
CA HIS A 705 -12.14 -4.55 -1.25
C HIS A 705 -13.62 -4.62 -0.94
N THR A 706 -14.11 -5.80 -0.69
CA THR A 706 -15.44 -5.95 -0.12
C THR A 706 -15.27 -6.07 1.39
N VAL A 707 -15.78 -5.11 2.10
CA VAL A 707 -15.90 -5.27 3.55
C VAL A 707 -17.02 -6.28 3.76
N ASN A 708 -16.74 -7.36 4.49
CA ASN A 708 -17.77 -8.33 4.83
C ASN A 708 -18.94 -7.60 5.46
N ALA A 709 -20.13 -7.96 5.04
CA ALA A 709 -21.35 -7.42 5.60
C ALA A 709 -21.30 -7.59 7.13
N HIS A 710 -21.35 -6.50 7.84
CA HIS A 710 -21.43 -6.49 9.29
C HIS A 710 -22.47 -5.47 9.71
N SER A 711 -23.09 -5.74 10.81
CA SER A 711 -24.08 -4.87 11.42
C SER A 711 -23.60 -4.44 12.78
N HIS A 712 -23.83 -3.20 13.10
CA HIS A 712 -23.68 -2.69 14.44
C HIS A 712 -25.06 -2.69 15.10
N SER A 713 -25.21 -3.41 16.19
CA SER A 713 -26.40 -3.29 17.02
C SER A 713 -26.23 -2.12 17.96
N THR A 714 -27.09 -1.15 17.84
CA THR A 714 -27.21 -0.17 18.90
C THR A 714 -28.02 -0.77 20.03
N PRO A 715 -27.53 -0.70 21.28
CA PRO A 715 -28.34 -1.12 22.41
C PRO A 715 -29.68 -0.39 22.39
N SER A 716 -30.73 -1.11 22.74
CA SER A 716 -32.03 -0.49 22.98
C SER A 716 -31.88 0.61 24.02
N HIS A 717 -32.24 1.79 23.70
CA HIS A 717 -32.18 2.95 24.61
C HIS A 717 -33.48 3.77 24.51
N ARG A 718 -33.73 4.49 25.54
CA ARG A 718 -34.92 5.37 25.65
C ARG A 718 -34.45 6.77 25.86
N HIS A 719 -35.07 7.69 25.17
CA HIS A 719 -34.96 9.11 25.43
C HIS A 719 -36.25 9.54 26.15
N GLY A 720 -36.14 9.94 27.39
CA GLY A 720 -37.28 10.41 28.12
C GLY A 720 -37.53 11.88 27.84
N PHE A 721 -38.72 12.29 27.83
CA PHE A 721 -39.09 13.69 27.86
C PHE A 721 -40.15 13.97 28.90
N THR A 722 -40.13 15.16 29.40
CA THR A 722 -41.09 15.61 30.41
C THR A 722 -42.04 16.55 29.77
N VAL A 723 -43.32 16.31 29.94
CA VAL A 723 -44.37 17.25 29.57
C VAL A 723 -44.66 18.10 30.74
N GLY A 724 -44.35 19.36 30.62
CA GLY A 724 -44.79 20.37 31.59
C GLY A 724 -46.16 20.90 31.17
N TRP A 725 -47.08 20.84 32.08
CA TRP A 725 -48.37 21.42 31.89
C TRP A 725 -48.37 22.84 32.47
N TYR A 726 -48.79 23.81 31.69
CA TYR A 726 -49.11 25.11 32.25
C TYR A 726 -50.55 25.12 32.64
N ASP A 727 -50.80 25.66 33.82
CA ASP A 727 -52.13 26.02 34.24
C ASP A 727 -52.78 26.97 33.24
N TRP A 728 -53.69 26.41 32.51
CA TRP A 728 -54.64 27.26 31.80
C TRP A 728 -55.82 27.48 32.71
N TYR A 729 -55.98 28.70 33.10
CA TYR A 729 -57.25 29.10 33.68
C TYR A 729 -58.34 29.02 32.64
N ALA A 730 -58.74 27.82 32.34
CA ALA A 730 -60.00 27.65 31.69
C ALA A 730 -61.06 27.59 32.78
N SER A 731 -61.64 28.71 33.00
CA SER A 731 -62.81 28.86 33.92
C SER A 731 -63.97 27.98 33.57
N ALA A 732 -63.88 27.14 32.58
CA ALA A 732 -64.95 26.28 32.12
C ALA A 732 -64.74 24.77 32.30
N ALA A 733 -63.57 24.30 32.70
CA ALA A 733 -63.28 22.90 32.70
C ALA A 733 -62.87 22.28 34.04
N GLY A 734 -63.00 23.04 35.13
CA GLY A 734 -62.80 22.44 36.45
C GLY A 734 -61.39 21.93 36.75
N ILE A 735 -60.44 22.32 36.01
CA ILE A 735 -59.02 21.96 36.29
C ILE A 735 -58.45 23.09 37.14
N THR A 736 -58.39 22.85 38.40
CA THR A 736 -57.98 23.85 39.35
C THR A 736 -56.53 23.89 39.72
N SER A 737 -55.71 22.98 39.24
CA SER A 737 -54.27 23.03 39.39
C SER A 737 -53.57 21.97 38.59
N TYR A 738 -52.67 22.39 37.76
CA TYR A 738 -51.68 21.52 37.26
C TYR A 738 -50.36 22.16 37.41
N ALA A 739 -50.01 22.37 38.59
CA ALA A 739 -48.69 22.75 38.90
C ALA A 739 -47.80 21.54 38.68
N SER A 740 -46.87 21.66 37.83
CA SER A 740 -45.60 20.95 37.88
C SER A 740 -45.61 19.42 38.00
N SER A 741 -46.68 18.73 37.67
CA SER A 741 -46.54 17.30 37.57
C SER A 741 -45.92 16.93 36.25
N LYS A 742 -44.70 16.51 36.34
CA LYS A 742 -43.96 15.89 35.20
C LYS A 742 -44.60 14.55 34.93
N GLY A 743 -45.42 14.43 33.90
CA GLY A 743 -45.95 13.16 33.44
C GLY A 743 -44.91 12.45 32.55
N LYS A 744 -44.59 11.22 32.86
CA LYS A 744 -43.85 10.37 31.93
C LYS A 744 -44.81 9.74 30.95
N PHE A 745 -44.51 9.83 29.67
CA PHE A 745 -45.16 8.97 28.72
C PHE A 745 -44.72 7.54 28.93
N GLN A 746 -45.66 6.69 29.28
CA GLN A 746 -45.41 5.26 29.19
C GLN A 746 -46.07 4.76 27.93
N THR A 747 -45.30 4.20 27.09
CA THR A 747 -45.83 3.43 25.96
C THR A 747 -46.28 2.09 26.48
N ALA A 748 -47.55 1.87 26.52
CA ALA A 748 -48.02 0.48 26.62
C ALA A 748 -47.74 -0.17 25.27
N SER A 749 -46.84 -1.10 25.25
CA SER A 749 -46.54 -1.96 24.10
C SER A 749 -46.59 -1.23 22.75
N ASP A 750 -45.50 -0.69 22.35
CA ASP A 750 -45.20 -0.25 20.98
C ASP A 750 -46.12 0.76 20.28
N SER A 751 -47.25 1.07 20.82
CA SER A 751 -48.22 1.99 20.19
C SER A 751 -48.13 3.39 20.75
N GLY A 752 -47.31 3.67 21.75
CA GLY A 752 -47.04 5.02 22.22
C GLY A 752 -48.26 5.81 22.63
N VAL A 753 -49.20 5.16 23.21
CA VAL A 753 -50.45 5.83 23.65
C VAL A 753 -50.28 6.36 25.04
N PHE A 754 -50.41 7.64 25.18
CA PHE A 754 -50.52 8.30 26.49
C PHE A 754 -51.96 8.26 26.94
N ALA A 755 -52.20 7.44 27.97
CA ALA A 755 -53.51 7.41 28.60
C ALA A 755 -53.61 8.53 29.64
N ASN A 756 -54.35 9.55 29.34
CA ASN A 756 -54.67 10.57 30.28
C ASN A 756 -56.02 10.29 30.97
N SER A 757 -55.89 9.68 32.13
CA SER A 757 -57.10 9.36 32.94
C SER A 757 -57.87 10.58 33.40
N LEU A 758 -57.33 11.77 33.27
CA LEU A 758 -57.97 13.01 33.70
C LEU A 758 -58.89 13.60 32.63
N TYR A 759 -58.65 13.24 31.33
CA TYR A 759 -59.38 13.79 30.21
C TYR A 759 -60.00 12.81 29.23
N GLY A 760 -59.83 11.55 29.51
CA GLY A 760 -60.45 10.48 28.71
C GLY A 760 -59.92 10.38 27.29
N GLY A 761 -58.77 10.94 26.99
CA GLY A 761 -58.19 10.89 25.65
C GLY A 761 -56.87 10.15 25.60
N ASN A 762 -56.67 9.34 24.59
CA ASN A 762 -55.37 8.70 24.30
C ASN A 762 -54.57 9.62 23.40
N ILE A 763 -53.36 9.91 23.82
CA ILE A 763 -52.40 10.68 23.02
C ILE A 763 -51.40 9.71 22.39
N SER A 764 -51.39 9.64 21.09
CA SER A 764 -50.43 8.81 20.36
C SER A 764 -49.08 9.52 20.25
N VAL A 765 -48.02 8.85 20.57
CA VAL A 765 -46.66 9.39 20.51
C VAL A 765 -46.07 9.35 19.10
N ASN A 766 -46.71 8.67 18.18
CA ASN A 766 -46.27 8.60 16.77
C ASN A 766 -46.68 9.84 16.01
N GLY A 767 -46.11 10.89 16.44
CA GLY A 767 -46.10 12.12 15.67
C GLY A 767 -47.27 13.05 15.85
N ALA A 768 -48.24 12.77 16.57
CA ALA A 768 -49.21 13.82 16.81
C ALA A 768 -49.69 13.76 18.26
N LEU A 769 -49.30 14.69 18.99
CA LEU A 769 -50.16 15.19 20.02
C LEU A 769 -51.46 15.61 19.28
N THR A 770 -52.26 14.60 18.95
CA THR A 770 -53.50 14.78 18.19
C THR A 770 -54.46 15.70 18.96
N ASN A 771 -55.63 15.67 18.69
CA ASN A 771 -56.71 16.56 19.13
C ASN A 771 -56.58 17.28 20.48
N TRP A 772 -55.83 16.68 21.43
CA TRP A 772 -55.62 17.27 22.73
C TRP A 772 -54.56 18.37 22.68
N ALA A 773 -53.51 18.18 21.91
CA ALA A 773 -52.49 19.22 21.73
C ALA A 773 -53.01 20.44 20.99
N THR A 774 -53.98 20.24 20.07
CA THR A 774 -54.57 21.33 19.33
C THR A 774 -55.57 22.15 20.16
N THR A 775 -56.18 21.54 21.16
CA THR A 775 -57.16 22.23 21.99
C THR A 775 -56.54 22.87 23.26
N HIS A 776 -55.42 22.36 23.74
CA HIS A 776 -54.82 22.77 25.01
C HIS A 776 -53.36 23.22 24.89
N ASN A 777 -52.82 23.21 23.69
CA ASN A 777 -51.48 23.71 23.34
C ASN A 777 -50.39 23.38 24.38
N PRO A 778 -50.16 22.11 24.72
CA PRO A 778 -49.13 21.73 25.66
C PRO A 778 -47.76 22.02 25.08
N THR A 779 -46.92 22.62 25.87
CA THR A 779 -45.50 22.79 25.50
C THR A 779 -44.72 21.54 25.90
N ILE A 780 -44.17 20.87 24.92
CA ILE A 780 -43.31 19.72 25.14
C ILE A 780 -41.87 20.19 25.19
N TYR A 781 -41.26 20.03 26.33
CA TYR A 781 -39.83 20.29 26.47
C TYR A 781 -39.06 19.01 26.26
N LYS A 782 -38.16 19.03 25.33
CA LYS A 782 -37.18 17.95 25.19
C LYS A 782 -36.25 18.04 26.39
N SER A 783 -36.39 17.16 27.31
CA SER A 783 -35.48 16.98 28.45
C SER A 783 -34.69 15.71 28.26
N ASP A 784 -33.76 15.45 29.13
CA ASP A 784 -32.99 14.23 29.20
C ASP A 784 -33.81 12.97 29.59
N GLY A 785 -35.08 13.02 29.37
CA GLY A 785 -35.97 11.92 29.62
C GLY A 785 -36.40 11.24 28.34
N ASP A 786 -36.89 10.01 28.43
CA ASP A 786 -37.14 9.12 27.29
C ASP A 786 -38.35 9.47 26.47
N THR A 787 -38.22 9.63 25.20
CA THR A 787 -39.31 9.87 24.27
C THR A 787 -40.01 8.60 23.81
N THR A 788 -39.26 7.63 23.45
CA THR A 788 -39.71 6.29 23.03
C THR A 788 -38.58 5.32 23.23
N ALA A 789 -38.87 4.07 23.48
CA ALA A 789 -37.88 3.04 23.32
C ALA A 789 -37.59 2.87 21.81
N VAL A 790 -36.40 3.25 21.41
CA VAL A 790 -35.94 2.89 20.10
C VAL A 790 -35.57 1.42 20.17
N SER A 791 -36.25 0.60 19.39
CA SER A 791 -35.88 -0.81 19.24
C SER A 791 -34.43 -0.87 18.82
N ALA A 792 -33.70 -1.84 19.34
CA ALA A 792 -32.39 -2.17 18.81
C ALA A 792 -32.54 -2.45 17.32
N GLY A 793 -32.08 -1.52 16.51
CA GLY A 793 -32.10 -1.64 15.06
C GLY A 793 -30.72 -1.97 14.56
N ASN A 794 -30.64 -2.94 13.66
CA ASN A 794 -29.43 -3.10 12.88
C ASN A 794 -29.35 -1.96 11.88
N THR A 795 -28.18 -1.37 11.74
CA THR A 795 -27.89 -0.33 10.76
C THR A 795 -28.07 -0.78 9.30
N GLY A 796 -28.59 -1.97 9.07
CA GLY A 796 -28.74 -2.60 7.77
C GLY A 796 -27.45 -3.29 7.32
N ASN A 797 -27.59 -4.39 6.64
CA ASN A 797 -26.46 -5.03 5.99
C ASN A 797 -26.07 -4.18 4.79
N SER A 798 -25.10 -3.31 4.96
CA SER A 798 -24.43 -2.72 3.82
C SER A 798 -23.11 -3.43 3.63
N SER A 799 -22.86 -3.87 2.42
CA SER A 799 -21.52 -4.23 1.98
C SER A 799 -21.01 -3.07 1.13
N PRO A 800 -20.50 -2.00 1.73
CA PRO A 800 -19.97 -0.92 0.94
C PRO A 800 -18.74 -1.47 0.20
N ALA A 801 -18.81 -1.49 -1.11
CA ALA A 801 -17.62 -1.66 -1.90
C ALA A 801 -16.78 -0.41 -1.74
N THR A 802 -15.51 -0.57 -1.42
CA THR A 802 -14.58 0.54 -1.51
C THR A 802 -14.47 0.99 -2.96
N ASN A 803 -14.27 2.28 -3.19
CA ASN A 803 -13.97 2.76 -4.54
C ASN A 803 -12.82 1.95 -5.12
N SER A 804 -12.95 1.62 -6.41
CA SER A 804 -11.89 0.90 -7.13
C SER A 804 -10.58 1.67 -7.00
N GLN A 805 -9.58 1.02 -6.46
CA GLN A 805 -8.23 1.56 -6.36
C GLN A 805 -7.38 1.06 -7.51
N SER A 806 -6.51 1.91 -8.00
CA SER A 806 -5.57 1.54 -9.06
C SER A 806 -4.46 0.66 -8.51
N ASN A 807 -4.18 -0.44 -9.21
CA ASN A 807 -3.01 -1.29 -8.99
C ASN A 807 -1.81 -0.86 -9.84
N LEU A 808 -1.98 0.21 -10.61
CA LEU A 808 -0.94 0.65 -11.52
C LEU A 808 0.20 1.29 -10.73
N GLN A 809 1.35 0.68 -10.79
CA GLN A 809 2.61 1.29 -10.36
C GLN A 809 3.05 2.36 -11.38
N PRO A 810 3.92 3.31 -11.01
CA PRO A 810 4.49 4.24 -11.98
C PRO A 810 5.07 3.48 -13.17
N TYR A 811 4.68 3.84 -14.37
CA TYR A 811 5.08 3.15 -15.59
C TYR A 811 5.44 4.12 -16.70
N ILE A 812 6.22 3.64 -17.65
CA ILE A 812 6.46 4.25 -18.93
C ILE A 812 6.02 3.27 -20.02
N THR A 813 5.29 3.76 -21.01
CA THR A 813 4.78 2.90 -22.08
C THR A 813 5.80 2.75 -23.19
N CYS A 814 5.84 1.55 -23.76
CA CYS A 814 6.58 1.24 -24.98
C CYS A 814 5.77 0.28 -25.83
N TYR A 815 6.10 0.18 -27.10
CA TYR A 815 5.58 -0.87 -27.96
C TYR A 815 6.36 -2.15 -27.72
N MET A 816 5.66 -3.24 -27.57
CA MET A 816 6.22 -4.56 -27.42
C MET A 816 5.80 -5.42 -28.61
N TRP A 817 6.76 -6.05 -29.22
CA TRP A 817 6.56 -6.90 -30.39
C TRP A 817 7.14 -8.28 -30.13
N LYS A 818 6.36 -9.32 -30.39
CA LYS A 818 6.82 -10.70 -30.31
C LYS A 818 7.13 -11.25 -31.68
N ARG A 819 8.28 -11.87 -31.83
CA ARG A 819 8.62 -12.60 -33.06
C ARG A 819 7.88 -13.90 -33.12
N THR A 820 7.16 -14.15 -34.24
CA THR A 820 6.36 -15.36 -34.45
C THR A 820 6.91 -16.22 -35.59
N ALA A 821 7.71 -15.68 -36.51
CA ALA A 821 8.42 -16.41 -37.58
C ALA A 821 9.70 -15.71 -38.03
#